data_508378c3ec1e0fc8485c1e676e321ed9
#
_entry.id   508378c3ec1e0fc8485c1e676e321ed9
#
_cell.length_a   1.000
_cell.length_b   1.000
_cell.length_c   1.000
_cell.angle_alpha   90.00
_cell.angle_beta   90.00
_cell.angle_gamma   90.00
#
_symmetry.space_group_name_H-M   'P 1'
#
loop_
_entity.id
_entity.type
_entity.pdbx_description
1 polymer ?
#
loop_
_entity_poly.entity_id
_entity_poly.type
_entity_poly.pdbx_seq_one_letter_code
_entity_poly.pdbx_strand_id
1 'polypeptide(L)'
;MSYKSLTINERYNILKEFGKIEKENTDALIQWRNDMSLLSQKQFQKMLQYNQYDKKIFSYAVTREPDENIVKLYEKSEVEHIWRCTYWEILNTNILYEEKSYWGQDEGFNYIVRHFVKYVEKQLIESLEGIKFTKDCLDGILRQFTLKLVDLGNKAMIMELNHLKESQNLKGDTSAERFKYFISLFENMEFLKSFYEKYSVLARLYTELSILFINNIKEIWDFIKNDKEILKEEFGIVDGEFVLNKVAIGIGDTHNFGKTVTILEFANNKKLVYKPRNLKINEAYNNLIDFLNKTGKIHVLKKLKSLSFEDHGYEEFLDHCLCETEYELQNFYIRFGEILALSYILNATDLHMENLIAYGEYPVIIDLETFIQQPNSFNDDVLNEKINYEFDSVKRTLLLESRLRQNDVNEGIDISAINGKGYVMDEVLVPINMYTDMVRYEKQRVQIKGAKNLPFSEKYSRNVKKYINEILTGFSYVYDAFLELKDDSCFRDVIKKFSGVQVRHIIRNTDQYDTILRHSMHPEHLMDMLDREKILENMWSSSAYDDFVVFSEVNGMQRNDIPIFYKYTDGNSIFNDMNQEKDGYFSQDAYSRLIKNIENLSVKNKEKQKSFIHLALDYQDLILDGKCDSSKLTFKEIDMKNEYYIFSYLKKVKDYAIKIADEKAWYAPILNNFGKWSYDLVDNDLYDGMGGPAL
;
A
#
# COMPACT_ATOMS: atom_id res chain seq x y z
N MET A 1 6.63 -25.31 -22.14
CA MET A 1 7.10 -24.10 -21.44
C MET A 1 8.42 -24.40 -20.77
N SER A 2 9.40 -23.48 -20.83
CA SER A 2 10.77 -23.70 -20.34
C SER A 2 10.82 -23.99 -18.84
N TYR A 3 11.72 -24.87 -18.40
CA TYR A 3 12.03 -25.08 -16.97
C TYR A 3 12.48 -23.80 -16.25
N LYS A 4 12.92 -22.79 -17.01
CA LYS A 4 13.32 -21.47 -16.47
C LYS A 4 12.19 -20.73 -15.79
N SER A 5 10.94 -21.07 -16.07
CA SER A 5 9.77 -20.49 -15.39
C SER A 5 9.45 -21.11 -14.02
N LEU A 6 10.13 -22.22 -13.64
CA LEU A 6 9.92 -22.85 -12.34
C LEU A 6 10.58 -22.06 -11.20
N THR A 7 9.85 -21.88 -10.10
CA THR A 7 10.39 -21.32 -8.86
C THR A 7 11.46 -22.21 -8.24
N ILE A 8 12.30 -21.65 -7.38
CA ILE A 8 13.28 -22.43 -6.59
C ILE A 8 12.56 -23.54 -5.81
N ASN A 9 11.41 -23.22 -5.22
CA ASN A 9 10.64 -24.22 -4.46
C ASN A 9 10.11 -25.36 -5.33
N GLU A 10 9.62 -25.07 -6.52
CA GLU A 10 9.18 -26.10 -7.47
C GLU A 10 10.36 -26.95 -7.94
N ARG A 11 11.47 -26.34 -8.34
CA ARG A 11 12.71 -27.04 -8.70
C ARG A 11 13.20 -27.93 -7.56
N TYR A 12 13.20 -27.38 -6.33
CA TYR A 12 13.61 -28.11 -5.13
C TYR A 12 12.73 -29.35 -4.87
N ASN A 13 11.41 -29.19 -4.95
CA ASN A 13 10.47 -30.28 -4.69
C ASN A 13 10.56 -31.39 -5.76
N ILE A 14 10.71 -31.03 -7.05
CA ILE A 14 10.95 -32.01 -8.12
C ILE A 14 12.25 -32.77 -7.88
N LEU A 15 13.33 -32.09 -7.52
CA LEU A 15 14.61 -32.74 -7.23
C LEU A 15 14.57 -33.59 -5.96
N LYS A 16 13.84 -33.19 -4.95
CA LYS A 16 13.65 -33.95 -3.71
C LYS A 16 12.89 -35.26 -3.95
N GLU A 17 11.89 -35.24 -4.84
CA GLU A 17 11.04 -36.39 -5.14
C GLU A 17 11.70 -37.36 -6.13
N PHE A 18 12.27 -36.83 -7.20
CA PHE A 18 12.76 -37.62 -8.34
C PHE A 18 14.28 -37.60 -8.53
N GLY A 19 14.99 -36.68 -7.88
CA GLY A 19 16.44 -36.50 -8.02
C GLY A 19 17.22 -37.42 -7.13
N LYS A 20 18.28 -38.07 -7.68
CA LYS A 20 19.26 -38.83 -6.91
C LYS A 20 20.47 -37.95 -6.58
N ILE A 21 20.30 -37.01 -5.64
CA ILE A 21 21.32 -36.02 -5.28
C ILE A 21 22.07 -36.49 -4.06
N GLU A 22 23.33 -36.92 -4.27
CA GLU A 22 24.21 -37.43 -3.22
C GLU A 22 25.17 -36.37 -2.69
N LYS A 23 25.59 -35.44 -3.55
CA LYS A 23 26.60 -34.41 -3.23
C LYS A 23 26.08 -33.00 -3.49
N GLU A 24 26.67 -32.03 -2.81
CA GLU A 24 26.39 -30.61 -3.01
C GLU A 24 27.01 -30.09 -4.32
N ASN A 25 26.30 -29.28 -5.08
CA ASN A 25 26.87 -28.51 -6.18
C ASN A 25 27.44 -27.19 -5.63
N THR A 26 28.66 -27.23 -5.17
CA THR A 26 29.35 -26.13 -4.51
C THR A 26 29.49 -24.90 -5.42
N ASP A 27 29.75 -25.13 -6.72
CA ASP A 27 29.97 -24.06 -7.69
C ASP A 27 28.69 -23.27 -7.91
N ALA A 28 27.53 -23.95 -8.06
CA ALA A 28 26.24 -23.30 -8.17
C ALA A 28 25.88 -22.49 -6.92
N LEU A 29 26.18 -22.98 -5.72
CA LEU A 29 25.99 -22.23 -4.49
C LEU A 29 26.87 -20.99 -4.39
N ILE A 30 28.15 -21.10 -4.77
CA ILE A 30 29.06 -19.96 -4.80
C ILE A 30 28.54 -18.92 -5.80
N GLN A 31 28.18 -19.36 -7.01
CA GLN A 31 27.62 -18.48 -8.03
C GLN A 31 26.36 -17.80 -7.50
N TRP A 32 25.38 -18.54 -6.96
CA TRP A 32 24.16 -18.02 -6.39
C TRP A 32 24.40 -16.97 -5.32
N ARG A 33 25.40 -17.20 -4.45
CA ARG A 33 25.72 -16.28 -3.36
C ARG A 33 26.50 -15.05 -3.79
N ASN A 34 27.25 -15.12 -4.88
CA ASN A 34 27.98 -13.97 -5.42
C ASN A 34 27.15 -13.11 -6.35
N ASP A 35 26.04 -13.64 -6.85
CA ASP A 35 25.17 -12.98 -7.82
C ASP A 35 24.16 -12.08 -7.12
N MET A 36 24.49 -10.78 -7.02
CA MET A 36 23.62 -9.72 -6.43
C MET A 36 23.04 -10.05 -5.04
N SER A 37 23.68 -10.92 -4.25
CA SER A 37 23.18 -11.27 -2.92
C SER A 37 23.59 -10.24 -1.88
N LEU A 38 22.60 -9.75 -1.13
CA LEU A 38 22.80 -8.90 0.03
C LEU A 38 22.89 -9.70 1.34
N LEU A 39 22.72 -11.03 1.29
CA LEU A 39 22.68 -11.88 2.45
C LEU A 39 24.09 -12.19 3.00
N SER A 40 24.28 -11.97 4.29
CA SER A 40 25.40 -12.56 5.02
C SER A 40 25.29 -14.10 5.07
N GLN A 41 26.40 -14.79 5.43
CA GLN A 41 26.37 -16.25 5.60
C GLN A 41 25.30 -16.70 6.60
N LYS A 42 25.14 -15.96 7.69
CA LYS A 42 24.17 -16.27 8.75
C LYS A 42 22.72 -16.13 8.24
N GLN A 43 22.43 -15.05 7.50
CA GLN A 43 21.11 -14.82 6.93
C GLN A 43 20.74 -15.86 5.86
N PHE A 44 21.70 -16.24 5.02
CA PHE A 44 21.49 -17.31 4.04
C PHE A 44 21.17 -18.65 4.70
N GLN A 45 21.94 -19.04 5.75
CA GLN A 45 21.63 -20.25 6.51
C GLN A 45 20.26 -20.21 7.17
N LYS A 46 19.88 -19.05 7.72
CA LYS A 46 18.56 -18.81 8.32
C LYS A 46 17.44 -18.97 7.30
N MET A 47 17.59 -18.42 6.10
CA MET A 47 16.66 -18.57 4.99
C MET A 47 16.48 -20.05 4.59
N LEU A 48 17.57 -20.79 4.42
CA LEU A 48 17.50 -22.22 4.10
C LEU A 48 16.77 -23.01 5.20
N GLN A 49 17.11 -22.75 6.46
CA GLN A 49 16.49 -23.41 7.60
C GLN A 49 14.98 -23.11 7.71
N TYR A 50 14.60 -21.84 7.55
CA TYR A 50 13.20 -21.43 7.65
C TYR A 50 12.35 -22.06 6.54
N ASN A 51 12.86 -22.09 5.31
CA ASN A 51 12.21 -22.74 4.17
C ASN A 51 12.36 -24.27 4.19
N GLN A 52 13.02 -24.85 5.18
CA GLN A 52 13.28 -26.29 5.29
C GLN A 52 14.01 -26.88 4.08
N TYR A 53 14.89 -26.08 3.45
CA TYR A 53 15.68 -26.53 2.32
C TYR A 53 16.90 -27.32 2.77
N ASP A 54 17.03 -28.57 2.26
CA ASP A 54 18.30 -29.29 2.30
C ASP A 54 19.28 -28.59 1.37
N LYS A 55 20.46 -28.26 1.91
CA LYS A 55 21.47 -27.48 1.19
C LYS A 55 21.96 -28.16 -0.09
N LYS A 56 22.05 -29.52 -0.12
CA LYS A 56 22.48 -30.24 -1.30
C LYS A 56 21.47 -30.14 -2.42
N ILE A 57 20.18 -30.38 -2.12
CA ILE A 57 19.09 -30.28 -3.09
C ILE A 57 18.97 -28.85 -3.57
N PHE A 58 19.00 -27.86 -2.63
CA PHE A 58 18.94 -26.44 -2.96
C PHE A 58 20.06 -26.04 -3.94
N SER A 59 21.29 -26.57 -3.79
CA SER A 59 22.39 -26.25 -4.68
C SER A 59 22.12 -26.60 -6.14
N TYR A 60 21.34 -27.64 -6.40
CA TYR A 60 20.92 -28.01 -7.75
C TYR A 60 19.68 -27.19 -8.19
N ALA A 61 18.76 -26.88 -7.27
CA ALA A 61 17.60 -26.08 -7.61
C ALA A 61 17.97 -24.68 -8.13
N VAL A 62 19.07 -24.10 -7.60
CA VAL A 62 19.59 -22.79 -8.03
C VAL A 62 20.63 -22.86 -9.16
N THR A 63 20.84 -24.03 -9.74
CA THR A 63 21.74 -24.18 -10.89
C THR A 63 21.15 -23.56 -12.13
N ARG A 64 21.84 -22.57 -12.73
CA ARG A 64 21.35 -21.82 -13.90
C ARG A 64 21.29 -22.68 -15.16
N GLU A 65 22.33 -23.50 -15.36
CA GLU A 65 22.47 -24.42 -16.49
C GLU A 65 22.57 -25.85 -15.95
N PRO A 66 21.40 -26.46 -15.59
CA PRO A 66 21.38 -27.85 -15.14
C PRO A 66 21.69 -28.80 -16.28
N ASP A 67 22.23 -29.98 -15.94
CA ASP A 67 22.47 -31.03 -16.92
C ASP A 67 21.19 -31.57 -17.55
N GLU A 68 21.30 -32.26 -18.70
CA GLU A 68 20.14 -32.77 -19.45
C GLU A 68 19.26 -33.72 -18.64
N ASN A 69 19.78 -34.43 -17.65
CA ASN A 69 18.96 -35.33 -16.84
C ASN A 69 18.05 -34.53 -15.90
N ILE A 70 18.60 -33.46 -15.30
CA ILE A 70 17.84 -32.55 -14.43
C ILE A 70 16.83 -31.78 -15.26
N VAL A 71 17.18 -31.29 -16.46
CA VAL A 71 16.24 -30.64 -17.37
C VAL A 71 15.07 -31.58 -17.71
N LYS A 72 15.37 -32.85 -18.02
CA LYS A 72 14.34 -33.86 -18.28
C LYS A 72 13.44 -34.11 -17.06
N LEU A 73 13.97 -34.04 -15.83
CA LEU A 73 13.16 -34.14 -14.62
C LEU A 73 12.21 -32.94 -14.51
N TYR A 74 12.68 -31.71 -14.74
CA TYR A 74 11.86 -30.50 -14.71
C TYR A 74 10.75 -30.48 -15.80
N GLU A 75 11.03 -31.07 -16.97
CA GLU A 75 10.09 -31.14 -18.09
C GLU A 75 9.08 -32.27 -17.95
N LYS A 76 9.49 -33.40 -17.37
CA LYS A 76 8.69 -34.62 -17.23
C LYS A 76 8.00 -34.75 -15.88
N SER A 77 8.20 -33.80 -14.96
CA SER A 77 7.57 -33.88 -13.66
C SER A 77 6.04 -33.99 -13.87
N GLU A 78 5.47 -35.12 -13.41
CA GLU A 78 4.03 -35.38 -13.39
C GLU A 78 3.28 -34.43 -12.44
N VAL A 79 4.01 -33.58 -11.73
CA VAL A 79 3.42 -32.49 -10.97
C VAL A 79 2.81 -31.52 -11.96
N GLU A 80 1.52 -31.74 -12.26
CA GLU A 80 0.72 -30.82 -13.07
C GLU A 80 0.61 -29.48 -12.36
N HIS A 81 1.46 -28.56 -12.72
CA HIS A 81 1.29 -27.18 -12.30
C HIS A 81 0.06 -26.60 -13.04
N ILE A 82 -0.97 -26.24 -12.29
CA ILE A 82 -2.23 -25.68 -12.84
C ILE A 82 -1.92 -24.57 -13.86
N TRP A 83 -0.96 -23.68 -13.57
CA TRP A 83 -0.59 -22.59 -14.46
C TRP A 83 -0.04 -23.08 -15.82
N ARG A 84 0.66 -24.23 -15.87
CA ARG A 84 1.14 -24.79 -17.16
C ARG A 84 -0.01 -25.25 -18.06
N CYS A 85 -0.97 -25.97 -17.50
CA CYS A 85 -2.15 -26.40 -18.23
C CYS A 85 -2.95 -25.21 -18.75
N THR A 86 -3.21 -24.24 -17.87
CA THR A 86 -3.91 -22.99 -18.20
C THR A 86 -3.17 -22.18 -19.27
N TYR A 87 -1.84 -22.09 -19.23
CA TYR A 87 -1.07 -21.41 -20.26
C TYR A 87 -1.30 -22.01 -21.66
N TRP A 88 -1.33 -23.35 -21.77
CA TRP A 88 -1.60 -24.00 -23.04
C TRP A 88 -3.06 -23.81 -23.49
N GLU A 89 -4.00 -23.79 -22.58
CA GLU A 89 -5.40 -23.46 -22.89
C GLU A 89 -5.50 -22.02 -23.42
N ILE A 90 -4.82 -21.06 -22.79
CA ILE A 90 -4.77 -19.65 -23.21
C ILE A 90 -4.25 -19.54 -24.65
N LEU A 91 -3.11 -20.17 -24.95
CA LEU A 91 -2.51 -20.07 -26.29
C LEU A 91 -3.35 -20.76 -27.39
N ASN A 92 -4.16 -21.78 -27.02
CA ASN A 92 -5.05 -22.46 -27.91
C ASN A 92 -6.46 -21.82 -28.00
N THR A 93 -6.70 -20.73 -27.25
CA THR A 93 -7.99 -20.02 -27.36
C THR A 93 -8.12 -19.37 -28.73
N ASN A 94 -9.18 -19.75 -29.46
CA ASN A 94 -9.48 -19.17 -30.76
C ASN A 94 -9.84 -17.69 -30.64
N ILE A 95 -9.16 -16.86 -31.40
CA ILE A 95 -9.44 -15.43 -31.53
C ILE A 95 -9.99 -15.18 -32.92
N LEU A 96 -11.28 -14.85 -33.00
CA LEU A 96 -11.88 -14.41 -34.25
C LEU A 96 -11.45 -12.97 -34.53
N TYR A 97 -10.91 -12.71 -35.72
CA TYR A 97 -10.31 -11.44 -36.12
C TYR A 97 -11.25 -10.22 -36.07
N GLU A 98 -12.57 -10.45 -35.98
CA GLU A 98 -13.61 -9.41 -36.06
C GLU A 98 -14.00 -8.78 -34.72
N GLU A 99 -13.53 -9.27 -33.59
CA GLU A 99 -13.92 -8.77 -32.27
C GLU A 99 -12.92 -7.74 -31.71
N LYS A 100 -12.93 -6.52 -32.27
CA LYS A 100 -11.99 -5.44 -31.93
C LYS A 100 -12.46 -4.46 -30.82
N SER A 101 -13.50 -4.76 -30.06
CA SER A 101 -14.20 -3.73 -29.27
C SER A 101 -13.45 -3.21 -28.03
N TYR A 102 -12.60 -4.00 -27.38
CA TYR A 102 -11.91 -3.59 -26.14
C TYR A 102 -10.40 -3.41 -26.24
N TRP A 103 -9.80 -3.73 -27.39
CA TRP A 103 -8.36 -3.51 -27.64
C TRP A 103 -8.00 -2.02 -27.80
N GLY A 104 -9.01 -1.17 -28.07
CA GLY A 104 -8.82 0.24 -28.44
C GLY A 104 -8.51 0.42 -29.93
N GLN A 105 -8.62 1.66 -30.42
CA GLN A 105 -8.31 1.98 -31.83
C GLN A 105 -6.81 1.87 -32.14
N ASP A 106 -5.95 1.95 -31.10
CA ASP A 106 -4.49 1.83 -31.21
C ASP A 106 -4.08 0.43 -30.75
N GLU A 107 -3.78 -0.42 -31.70
CA GLU A 107 -3.43 -1.84 -31.54
C GLU A 107 -2.05 -2.08 -30.86
N GLY A 108 -1.49 -1.13 -30.14
CA GLY A 108 -0.17 -1.19 -29.54
C GLY A 108 0.16 -2.52 -28.81
N PHE A 109 0.86 -2.45 -27.72
CA PHE A 109 1.23 -3.64 -26.93
C PHE A 109 0.02 -4.43 -26.40
N ASN A 110 -1.18 -3.85 -26.37
CA ASN A 110 -2.42 -4.54 -26.04
C ASN A 110 -2.64 -5.81 -26.89
N TYR A 111 -2.23 -5.76 -28.17
CA TYR A 111 -2.38 -6.89 -29.08
C TYR A 111 -1.56 -8.12 -28.67
N ILE A 112 -0.43 -7.91 -28.00
CA ILE A 112 0.47 -9.01 -27.58
C ILE A 112 -0.20 -9.89 -26.52
N VAL A 113 -0.97 -9.28 -25.62
CA VAL A 113 -1.63 -9.99 -24.49
C VAL A 113 -3.02 -10.53 -24.81
N ARG A 114 -3.48 -10.41 -26.07
CA ARG A 114 -4.86 -10.73 -26.51
C ARG A 114 -5.34 -12.13 -26.12
N HIS A 115 -4.46 -13.15 -26.16
CA HIS A 115 -4.85 -14.53 -25.83
C HIS A 115 -5.25 -14.65 -24.36
N PHE A 116 -4.53 -13.99 -23.47
CA PHE A 116 -4.86 -13.97 -22.04
C PHE A 116 -6.20 -13.26 -21.78
N VAL A 117 -6.42 -12.12 -22.43
CA VAL A 117 -7.66 -11.36 -22.26
C VAL A 117 -8.87 -12.11 -22.84
N LYS A 118 -8.72 -12.74 -24.00
CA LYS A 118 -9.80 -13.56 -24.59
C LYS A 118 -10.14 -14.80 -23.75
N TYR A 119 -9.12 -15.41 -23.16
CA TYR A 119 -9.34 -16.50 -22.21
C TYR A 119 -10.14 -16.04 -21.00
N VAL A 120 -9.76 -14.90 -20.40
CA VAL A 120 -10.47 -14.29 -19.27
C VAL A 120 -11.90 -13.95 -19.67
N GLU A 121 -12.14 -13.32 -20.82
CA GLU A 121 -13.48 -13.02 -21.33
C GLU A 121 -14.36 -14.28 -21.39
N LYS A 122 -13.86 -15.34 -22.02
CA LYS A 122 -14.58 -16.61 -22.13
C LYS A 122 -14.96 -17.16 -20.75
N GLN A 123 -13.98 -17.22 -19.84
CA GLN A 123 -14.20 -17.76 -18.49
C GLN A 123 -15.16 -16.91 -17.65
N LEU A 124 -15.17 -15.59 -17.85
CA LEU A 124 -16.11 -14.70 -17.18
C LEU A 124 -17.52 -14.87 -17.72
N ILE A 125 -17.70 -14.91 -19.05
CA ILE A 125 -19.03 -15.10 -19.68
C ILE A 125 -19.68 -16.42 -19.21
N GLU A 126 -18.91 -17.51 -19.15
CA GLU A 126 -19.38 -18.80 -18.67
C GLU A 126 -19.83 -18.80 -17.21
N SER A 127 -19.30 -17.87 -16.39
CA SER A 127 -19.57 -17.81 -14.95
C SER A 127 -20.63 -16.79 -14.54
N LEU A 128 -21.12 -15.95 -15.45
CA LEU A 128 -21.99 -14.80 -15.14
C LEU A 128 -23.49 -15.13 -15.05
N GLU A 129 -23.87 -16.37 -14.77
CA GLU A 129 -25.28 -16.72 -14.56
C GLU A 129 -25.87 -16.02 -13.32
N GLY A 130 -26.96 -15.31 -13.52
CA GLY A 130 -27.80 -14.74 -12.45
C GLY A 130 -27.52 -13.27 -12.10
N ILE A 131 -26.49 -12.64 -12.68
CA ILE A 131 -26.26 -11.19 -12.54
C ILE A 131 -26.47 -10.50 -13.89
N LYS A 132 -27.24 -9.41 -13.86
CA LYS A 132 -27.41 -8.57 -15.06
C LYS A 132 -26.29 -7.52 -15.09
N PHE A 133 -25.62 -7.41 -16.22
CA PHE A 133 -24.60 -6.38 -16.49
C PHE A 133 -24.70 -5.91 -17.94
N THR A 134 -24.23 -4.70 -18.20
CA THR A 134 -24.16 -4.16 -19.57
C THR A 134 -22.92 -4.69 -20.29
N LYS A 135 -22.96 -4.67 -21.63
CA LYS A 135 -21.78 -5.01 -22.43
C LYS A 135 -20.59 -4.10 -22.08
N ASP A 136 -20.84 -2.81 -21.93
CA ASP A 136 -19.83 -1.81 -21.58
C ASP A 136 -19.15 -2.10 -20.22
N CYS A 137 -19.89 -2.73 -19.30
CA CYS A 137 -19.34 -3.18 -18.02
C CYS A 137 -18.27 -4.27 -18.23
N LEU A 138 -18.58 -5.31 -19.00
CA LEU A 138 -17.62 -6.38 -19.29
C LEU A 138 -16.41 -5.85 -20.07
N ASP A 139 -16.65 -5.04 -21.12
CA ASP A 139 -15.58 -4.42 -21.91
C ASP A 139 -14.68 -3.55 -21.03
N GLY A 140 -15.25 -2.84 -20.06
CA GLY A 140 -14.51 -2.04 -19.07
C GLY A 140 -13.62 -2.89 -18.16
N ILE A 141 -14.11 -4.04 -17.69
CA ILE A 141 -13.36 -5.00 -16.87
C ILE A 141 -12.18 -5.57 -17.68
N LEU A 142 -12.42 -6.01 -18.90
CA LEU A 142 -11.39 -6.58 -19.77
C LEU A 142 -10.33 -5.54 -20.15
N ARG A 143 -10.73 -4.29 -20.36
CA ARG A 143 -9.79 -3.18 -20.60
C ARG A 143 -8.84 -2.96 -19.41
N GLN A 144 -9.37 -2.96 -18.19
CA GLN A 144 -8.54 -2.80 -16.98
C GLN A 144 -7.54 -3.96 -16.84
N PHE A 145 -7.99 -5.18 -17.10
CA PHE A 145 -7.11 -6.36 -17.11
C PHE A 145 -6.03 -6.26 -18.19
N THR A 146 -6.39 -5.86 -19.41
CA THR A 146 -5.43 -5.64 -20.52
C THR A 146 -4.33 -4.66 -20.11
N LEU A 147 -4.70 -3.51 -19.54
CA LEU A 147 -3.75 -2.49 -19.10
C LEU A 147 -2.80 -3.02 -18.03
N LYS A 148 -3.32 -3.83 -17.09
CA LYS A 148 -2.49 -4.46 -16.04
C LYS A 148 -1.45 -5.42 -16.63
N LEU A 149 -1.82 -6.23 -17.62
CA LEU A 149 -0.87 -7.12 -18.30
C LEU A 149 0.18 -6.34 -19.09
N VAL A 150 -0.26 -5.32 -19.83
CA VAL A 150 0.67 -4.48 -20.61
C VAL A 150 1.64 -3.75 -19.70
N ASP A 151 1.18 -3.16 -18.61
CA ASP A 151 2.06 -2.47 -17.66
C ASP A 151 3.16 -3.40 -17.11
N LEU A 152 2.79 -4.62 -16.76
CA LEU A 152 3.72 -5.62 -16.24
C LEU A 152 4.78 -6.05 -17.27
N GLY A 153 4.42 -6.15 -18.56
CA GLY A 153 5.31 -6.67 -19.63
C GLY A 153 5.89 -5.62 -20.56
N ASN A 154 5.51 -4.35 -20.45
CA ASN A 154 5.88 -3.31 -21.41
C ASN A 154 7.40 -3.15 -21.60
N LYS A 155 8.19 -3.27 -20.52
CA LYS A 155 9.65 -3.21 -20.60
C LYS A 155 10.25 -4.35 -21.44
N ALA A 156 9.71 -5.58 -21.29
CA ALA A 156 10.12 -6.73 -22.10
C ALA A 156 9.73 -6.54 -23.58
N MET A 157 8.54 -6.00 -23.84
CA MET A 157 8.07 -5.69 -25.20
C MET A 157 8.92 -4.62 -25.87
N ILE A 158 9.28 -3.56 -25.14
CA ILE A 158 10.19 -2.50 -25.61
C ILE A 158 11.59 -3.04 -25.87
N MET A 159 12.09 -3.91 -24.99
CA MET A 159 13.41 -4.53 -25.18
C MET A 159 13.44 -5.39 -26.44
N GLU A 160 12.39 -6.17 -26.71
CA GLU A 160 12.27 -7.00 -27.92
C GLU A 160 12.17 -6.14 -29.19
N LEU A 161 11.39 -5.07 -29.15
CA LEU A 161 11.30 -4.09 -30.25
C LEU A 161 12.68 -3.50 -30.57
N ASN A 162 13.42 -3.07 -29.54
CA ASN A 162 14.75 -2.51 -29.73
C ASN A 162 15.73 -3.54 -30.29
N HIS A 163 15.70 -4.79 -29.81
CA HIS A 163 16.53 -5.88 -30.33
C HIS A 163 16.29 -6.13 -31.84
N LEU A 164 15.00 -6.18 -32.25
CA LEU A 164 14.65 -6.35 -33.66
C LEU A 164 15.02 -5.13 -34.50
N LYS A 165 14.97 -3.94 -33.94
CA LYS A 165 15.41 -2.71 -34.59
C LYS A 165 16.93 -2.70 -34.85
N GLU A 166 17.72 -3.01 -33.81
CA GLU A 166 19.17 -3.05 -33.90
C GLU A 166 19.67 -4.11 -34.90
N SER A 167 18.99 -5.25 -34.94
CA SER A 167 19.27 -6.31 -35.90
C SER A 167 18.71 -6.04 -37.31
N GLN A 168 18.12 -4.85 -37.57
CA GLN A 168 17.54 -4.41 -38.86
C GLN A 168 16.42 -5.34 -39.36
N ASN A 169 15.70 -6.01 -38.47
CA ASN A 169 14.62 -6.92 -38.80
C ASN A 169 13.23 -6.26 -38.87
N LEU A 170 13.13 -4.94 -38.62
CA LEU A 170 11.88 -4.19 -38.71
C LEU A 170 11.68 -3.59 -40.10
N LYS A 171 10.47 -3.77 -40.66
CA LYS A 171 10.09 -3.24 -41.96
C LYS A 171 9.24 -1.97 -41.82
N GLY A 172 9.42 -0.99 -42.70
CA GLY A 172 8.68 0.28 -42.75
C GLY A 172 9.61 1.47 -42.93
N ASP A 173 9.12 2.49 -43.64
CA ASP A 173 9.88 3.70 -43.94
C ASP A 173 9.87 4.66 -42.76
N THR A 174 8.77 4.69 -42.00
CA THR A 174 8.59 5.55 -40.82
C THR A 174 8.72 4.77 -39.50
N SER A 175 9.00 5.49 -38.43
CA SER A 175 9.08 4.94 -37.08
C SER A 175 7.76 4.28 -36.64
N ALA A 176 6.62 4.84 -37.01
CA ALA A 176 5.30 4.29 -36.74
C ALA A 176 5.02 3.01 -37.55
N GLU A 177 5.43 2.96 -38.82
CA GLU A 177 5.28 1.77 -39.65
C GLU A 177 6.13 0.61 -39.12
N ARG A 178 7.35 0.85 -38.67
CA ARG A 178 8.20 -0.17 -38.08
C ARG A 178 7.61 -0.72 -36.76
N PHE A 179 6.98 0.15 -35.95
CA PHE A 179 6.24 -0.29 -34.77
C PHE A 179 5.04 -1.16 -35.14
N LYS A 180 4.22 -0.76 -36.12
CA LYS A 180 3.11 -1.57 -36.61
C LYS A 180 3.57 -2.92 -37.14
N TYR A 181 4.68 -2.95 -37.86
CA TYR A 181 5.29 -4.22 -38.32
C TYR A 181 5.69 -5.09 -37.12
N PHE A 182 6.31 -4.50 -36.07
CA PHE A 182 6.62 -5.24 -34.85
C PHE A 182 5.37 -5.91 -34.25
N ILE A 183 4.29 -5.15 -34.11
CA ILE A 183 3.03 -5.69 -33.58
C ILE A 183 2.47 -6.79 -34.46
N SER A 184 2.56 -6.64 -35.80
CA SER A 184 2.06 -7.66 -36.74
C SER A 184 2.83 -8.99 -36.67
N LEU A 185 4.08 -9.00 -36.20
CA LEU A 185 4.84 -10.23 -35.99
C LEU A 185 4.13 -11.19 -34.99
N PHE A 186 3.44 -10.62 -34.01
CA PHE A 186 2.67 -11.42 -33.03
C PHE A 186 1.38 -12.02 -33.58
N GLU A 187 0.99 -11.74 -34.83
CA GLU A 187 -0.05 -12.51 -35.53
C GLU A 187 0.41 -13.93 -35.82
N ASN A 188 1.72 -14.11 -36.02
CA ASN A 188 2.31 -15.44 -36.21
C ASN A 188 2.45 -16.12 -34.84
N MET A 189 1.77 -17.27 -34.68
CA MET A 189 1.80 -18.05 -33.43
C MET A 189 3.18 -18.60 -33.06
N GLU A 190 4.04 -18.86 -34.04
CA GLU A 190 5.41 -19.31 -33.78
C GLU A 190 6.24 -18.16 -33.16
N PHE A 191 6.09 -16.95 -33.70
CA PHE A 191 6.75 -15.77 -33.13
C PHE A 191 6.23 -15.46 -31.72
N LEU A 192 4.92 -15.48 -31.51
CA LEU A 192 4.29 -15.28 -30.20
C LEU A 192 4.81 -16.31 -29.17
N LYS A 193 4.86 -17.58 -29.56
CA LYS A 193 5.39 -18.64 -28.71
C LYS A 193 6.87 -18.45 -28.39
N SER A 194 7.69 -18.10 -29.38
CA SER A 194 9.12 -17.83 -29.16
C SER A 194 9.36 -16.64 -28.21
N PHE A 195 8.54 -15.60 -28.30
CA PHE A 195 8.56 -14.47 -27.37
C PHE A 195 8.28 -14.93 -25.94
N TYR A 196 7.21 -15.72 -25.70
CA TYR A 196 6.86 -16.22 -24.38
C TYR A 196 7.79 -17.34 -23.89
N GLU A 197 8.51 -18.04 -24.77
CA GLU A 197 9.58 -18.95 -24.40
C GLU A 197 10.80 -18.20 -23.90
N LYS A 198 11.19 -17.11 -24.57
CA LYS A 198 12.26 -16.20 -24.16
C LYS A 198 11.93 -15.53 -22.82
N TYR A 199 10.73 -14.97 -22.68
CA TYR A 199 10.23 -14.33 -21.46
C TYR A 199 9.32 -15.28 -20.68
N SER A 200 9.87 -16.45 -20.32
CA SER A 200 9.08 -17.55 -19.75
C SER A 200 8.47 -17.23 -18.38
N VAL A 201 9.11 -16.38 -17.59
CA VAL A 201 8.58 -15.87 -16.32
C VAL A 201 7.40 -14.93 -16.57
N LEU A 202 7.49 -14.05 -17.58
CA LEU A 202 6.39 -13.15 -17.96
C LEU A 202 5.16 -13.96 -18.37
N ALA A 203 5.34 -15.00 -19.19
CA ALA A 203 4.24 -15.88 -19.61
C ALA A 203 3.57 -16.56 -18.42
N ARG A 204 4.35 -17.02 -17.44
CA ARG A 204 3.84 -17.58 -16.19
C ARG A 204 3.06 -16.53 -15.40
N LEU A 205 3.63 -15.35 -15.15
CA LEU A 205 2.97 -14.29 -14.40
C LEU A 205 1.65 -13.85 -15.05
N TYR A 206 1.61 -13.73 -16.38
CA TYR A 206 0.37 -13.46 -17.11
C TYR A 206 -0.69 -14.54 -16.89
N THR A 207 -0.27 -15.80 -16.89
CA THR A 207 -1.17 -16.93 -16.66
C THR A 207 -1.70 -16.93 -15.23
N GLU A 208 -0.83 -16.79 -14.24
CA GLU A 208 -1.21 -16.75 -12.83
C GLU A 208 -2.13 -15.55 -12.53
N LEU A 209 -1.82 -14.37 -13.07
CA LEU A 209 -2.69 -13.20 -12.95
C LEU A 209 -4.05 -13.39 -13.63
N SER A 210 -4.11 -14.11 -14.79
CA SER A 210 -5.38 -14.45 -15.43
C SER A 210 -6.23 -15.33 -14.53
N ILE A 211 -5.66 -16.37 -13.93
CA ILE A 211 -6.33 -17.27 -12.99
C ILE A 211 -6.86 -16.48 -11.77
N LEU A 212 -6.00 -15.69 -11.15
CA LEU A 212 -6.37 -14.89 -9.97
C LEU A 212 -7.46 -13.87 -10.29
N PHE A 213 -7.35 -13.20 -11.43
CA PHE A 213 -8.35 -12.23 -11.87
C PHE A 213 -9.72 -12.87 -12.10
N ILE A 214 -9.77 -14.01 -12.80
CA ILE A 214 -11.00 -14.76 -13.01
C ILE A 214 -11.62 -15.15 -11.66
N ASN A 215 -10.83 -15.72 -10.76
CA ASN A 215 -11.31 -16.16 -9.45
C ASN A 215 -11.87 -15.01 -8.63
N ASN A 216 -11.16 -13.86 -8.59
CA ASN A 216 -11.60 -12.69 -7.85
C ASN A 216 -12.90 -12.10 -8.41
N ILE A 217 -13.06 -12.02 -9.73
CA ILE A 217 -14.31 -11.55 -10.34
C ILE A 217 -15.47 -12.50 -10.06
N LYS A 218 -15.23 -13.81 -10.15
CA LYS A 218 -16.25 -14.84 -9.83
C LYS A 218 -16.68 -14.70 -8.35
N GLU A 219 -15.74 -14.56 -7.45
CA GLU A 219 -16.02 -14.37 -6.01
C GLU A 219 -16.86 -13.11 -5.77
N ILE A 220 -16.50 -11.98 -6.38
CA ILE A 220 -17.29 -10.73 -6.27
C ILE A 220 -18.71 -10.95 -6.81
N TRP A 221 -18.87 -11.66 -7.94
CA TRP A 221 -20.18 -11.96 -8.51
C TRP A 221 -21.02 -12.84 -7.59
N ASP A 222 -20.43 -13.88 -7.03
CA ASP A 222 -21.12 -14.77 -6.11
C ASP A 222 -21.60 -14.02 -4.86
N PHE A 223 -20.79 -13.13 -4.29
CA PHE A 223 -21.20 -12.28 -3.18
C PHE A 223 -22.33 -11.34 -3.56
N ILE A 224 -22.21 -10.59 -4.66
CA ILE A 224 -23.26 -9.67 -5.11
C ILE A 224 -24.59 -10.43 -5.35
N LYS A 225 -24.52 -11.64 -5.88
CA LYS A 225 -25.70 -12.48 -6.14
C LYS A 225 -26.36 -12.94 -4.85
N ASN A 226 -25.56 -13.39 -3.89
CA ASN A 226 -26.04 -13.87 -2.58
C ASN A 226 -26.59 -12.73 -1.72
N ASP A 227 -25.96 -11.57 -1.77
CA ASP A 227 -26.28 -10.41 -0.93
C ASP A 227 -27.31 -9.47 -1.57
N LYS A 228 -27.80 -9.80 -2.77
CA LYS A 228 -28.65 -8.91 -3.57
C LYS A 228 -29.80 -8.28 -2.80
N GLU A 229 -30.55 -9.06 -2.03
CA GLU A 229 -31.76 -8.55 -1.35
C GLU A 229 -31.36 -7.59 -0.20
N ILE A 230 -30.34 -7.91 0.57
CA ILE A 230 -29.86 -7.02 1.63
C ILE A 230 -29.20 -5.74 1.07
N LEU A 231 -28.49 -5.84 -0.07
CA LEU A 231 -27.95 -4.67 -0.76
C LEU A 231 -29.04 -3.74 -1.27
N LYS A 232 -30.16 -4.28 -1.77
CA LYS A 232 -31.32 -3.51 -2.20
C LYS A 232 -31.96 -2.77 -1.01
N GLU A 233 -32.18 -3.47 0.09
CA GLU A 233 -32.78 -2.92 1.30
C GLU A 233 -31.86 -1.84 1.92
N GLU A 234 -30.60 -2.20 2.18
CA GLU A 234 -29.68 -1.31 2.88
C GLU A 234 -29.28 -0.10 2.03
N PHE A 235 -28.98 -0.29 0.77
CA PHE A 235 -28.50 0.81 -0.07
C PHE A 235 -29.60 1.40 -0.98
N GLY A 236 -30.84 0.91 -0.90
CA GLY A 236 -31.97 1.45 -1.64
C GLY A 236 -31.83 1.31 -3.16
N ILE A 237 -31.40 0.13 -3.65
CA ILE A 237 -31.31 -0.19 -5.07
C ILE A 237 -32.60 -0.88 -5.48
N VAL A 238 -33.32 -0.33 -6.46
CA VAL A 238 -34.59 -0.91 -6.93
C VAL A 238 -34.36 -2.12 -7.83
N ASP A 239 -35.26 -3.10 -7.82
CA ASP A 239 -35.12 -4.37 -8.56
C ASP A 239 -34.78 -4.22 -10.04
N GLY A 240 -35.47 -3.32 -10.75
CA GLY A 240 -35.20 -3.07 -12.17
C GLY A 240 -33.86 -2.37 -12.46
N GLU A 241 -33.24 -1.80 -11.43
CA GLU A 241 -32.00 -1.06 -11.51
C GLU A 241 -30.79 -1.86 -11.00
N PHE A 242 -31.02 -3.07 -10.47
CA PHE A 242 -29.94 -3.97 -10.03
C PHE A 242 -29.26 -4.63 -11.24
N VAL A 243 -28.66 -3.78 -12.05
CA VAL A 243 -27.87 -4.10 -13.25
C VAL A 243 -26.55 -3.39 -13.13
N LEU A 244 -25.44 -4.10 -13.22
CA LEU A 244 -24.11 -3.50 -13.19
C LEU A 244 -23.81 -2.79 -14.51
N ASN A 245 -23.59 -1.50 -14.43
CA ASN A 245 -23.27 -0.66 -15.59
C ASN A 245 -21.75 -0.47 -15.74
N LYS A 246 -21.04 -0.37 -14.59
CA LYS A 246 -19.58 -0.24 -14.57
C LYS A 246 -19.01 -0.90 -13.32
N VAL A 247 -17.86 -1.51 -13.48
CA VAL A 247 -17.07 -2.07 -12.39
C VAL A 247 -15.63 -1.54 -12.52
N ALA A 248 -15.19 -0.77 -11.53
CA ALA A 248 -13.82 -0.28 -11.46
C ALA A 248 -13.04 -1.12 -10.45
N ILE A 249 -12.12 -1.93 -10.97
CA ILE A 249 -11.27 -2.87 -10.22
C ILE A 249 -9.89 -2.23 -10.04
N GLY A 250 -9.16 -2.64 -9.01
CA GLY A 250 -7.78 -2.18 -8.83
C GLY A 250 -7.69 -0.74 -8.33
N ILE A 251 -8.65 -0.34 -7.48
CA ILE A 251 -8.56 0.93 -6.78
C ILE A 251 -7.70 0.70 -5.55
N GLY A 252 -6.42 1.08 -5.65
CA GLY A 252 -5.37 0.80 -4.68
C GLY A 252 -4.57 -0.46 -4.98
N ASP A 253 -3.76 -0.86 -4.01
CA ASP A 253 -2.87 -2.02 -4.09
C ASP A 253 -3.64 -3.34 -4.20
N THR A 254 -3.02 -4.35 -4.83
CA THR A 254 -3.53 -5.72 -4.79
C THR A 254 -2.91 -6.46 -3.61
N HIS A 255 -3.75 -7.19 -2.88
CA HIS A 255 -3.36 -8.01 -1.74
C HIS A 255 -4.06 -9.36 -1.82
N ASN A 256 -3.66 -10.29 -1.00
CA ASN A 256 -4.40 -11.52 -0.73
C ASN A 256 -4.87 -12.21 -2.04
N PHE A 257 -3.91 -12.62 -2.88
CA PHE A 257 -4.16 -13.25 -4.19
C PHE A 257 -4.82 -12.32 -5.22
N GLY A 258 -4.33 -11.08 -5.30
CA GLY A 258 -4.76 -10.12 -6.31
C GLY A 258 -6.09 -9.43 -6.01
N LYS A 259 -6.63 -9.59 -4.79
CA LYS A 259 -7.86 -8.93 -4.36
C LYS A 259 -7.61 -7.41 -4.18
N THR A 260 -8.63 -6.63 -4.45
CA THR A 260 -8.56 -5.17 -4.37
C THR A 260 -9.94 -4.55 -4.14
N VAL A 261 -9.97 -3.34 -3.62
CA VAL A 261 -11.19 -2.55 -3.52
C VAL A 261 -11.79 -2.34 -4.90
N THR A 262 -13.10 -2.52 -5.02
CA THR A 262 -13.82 -2.45 -6.29
C THR A 262 -15.03 -1.53 -6.17
N ILE A 263 -15.19 -0.58 -7.09
CA ILE A 263 -16.40 0.25 -7.17
C ILE A 263 -17.38 -0.39 -8.14
N LEU A 264 -18.59 -0.63 -7.63
CA LEU A 264 -19.74 -1.17 -8.37
C LEU A 264 -20.68 0.00 -8.70
N GLU A 265 -20.93 0.25 -9.98
CA GLU A 265 -21.88 1.26 -10.43
C GLU A 265 -23.09 0.58 -11.08
N PHE A 266 -24.27 0.83 -10.54
CA PHE A 266 -25.53 0.26 -11.01
C PHE A 266 -26.20 1.15 -12.08
N ALA A 267 -27.20 0.62 -12.77
CA ALA A 267 -27.86 1.28 -13.90
C ALA A 267 -28.50 2.64 -13.53
N ASN A 268 -28.86 2.86 -12.27
CA ASN A 268 -29.36 4.13 -11.74
C ASN A 268 -28.23 5.11 -11.31
N ASN A 269 -26.99 4.87 -11.72
CA ASN A 269 -25.77 5.57 -11.31
C ASN A 269 -25.44 5.48 -9.81
N LYS A 270 -26.13 4.63 -9.06
CA LYS A 270 -25.78 4.35 -7.67
C LYS A 270 -24.47 3.59 -7.62
N LYS A 271 -23.58 3.99 -6.72
CA LYS A 271 -22.27 3.37 -6.55
C LYS A 271 -22.16 2.77 -5.17
N LEU A 272 -21.54 1.59 -5.10
CA LEU A 272 -21.10 0.94 -3.86
C LEU A 272 -19.61 0.64 -3.95
N VAL A 273 -18.96 0.64 -2.81
CA VAL A 273 -17.57 0.20 -2.65
C VAL A 273 -17.59 -1.20 -2.07
N TYR A 274 -17.15 -2.18 -2.85
CA TYR A 274 -16.88 -3.54 -2.38
C TYR A 274 -15.47 -3.60 -1.78
N LYS A 275 -15.34 -4.18 -0.61
CA LYS A 275 -14.05 -4.42 0.07
C LYS A 275 -13.89 -5.93 0.34
N PRO A 276 -12.78 -6.55 -0.09
CA PRO A 276 -12.54 -7.99 0.08
C PRO A 276 -12.07 -8.33 1.51
N ARG A 277 -12.77 -7.84 2.51
CA ARG A 277 -12.53 -8.06 3.95
C ARG A 277 -13.77 -7.73 4.76
N ASN A 278 -13.83 -8.25 5.98
CA ASN A 278 -14.91 -7.84 6.89
C ASN A 278 -14.77 -6.35 7.29
N LEU A 279 -15.91 -5.75 7.63
CA LEU A 279 -15.99 -4.34 8.03
C LEU A 279 -16.46 -4.19 9.49
N LYS A 280 -16.15 -5.15 10.36
CA LYS A 280 -16.51 -5.08 11.79
C LYS A 280 -15.90 -3.88 12.48
N ILE A 281 -14.71 -3.43 12.05
CA ILE A 281 -14.09 -2.19 12.54
C ILE A 281 -14.93 -0.97 12.21
N ASN A 282 -15.56 -0.93 11.02
CA ASN A 282 -16.46 0.14 10.61
C ASN A 282 -17.73 0.17 11.47
N GLU A 283 -18.28 -1.00 11.78
CA GLU A 283 -19.44 -1.11 12.68
C GLU A 283 -19.10 -0.61 14.08
N ALA A 284 -17.95 -1.01 14.64
CA ALA A 284 -17.49 -0.55 15.94
C ALA A 284 -17.29 0.98 15.96
N TYR A 285 -16.64 1.52 14.93
CA TYR A 285 -16.42 2.96 14.76
C TYR A 285 -17.75 3.72 14.62
N ASN A 286 -18.67 3.26 13.78
CA ASN A 286 -19.98 3.86 13.60
C ASN A 286 -20.82 3.86 14.90
N ASN A 287 -20.73 2.80 15.70
CA ASN A 287 -21.37 2.76 17.01
C ASN A 287 -20.80 3.83 17.97
N LEU A 288 -19.46 4.03 17.93
CA LEU A 288 -18.82 5.08 18.72
C LEU A 288 -19.26 6.49 18.27
N ILE A 289 -19.28 6.74 16.95
CA ILE A 289 -19.76 7.99 16.39
C ILE A 289 -21.24 8.26 16.79
N ASP A 290 -22.10 7.24 16.72
CA ASP A 290 -23.51 7.38 17.15
C ASP A 290 -23.64 7.72 18.62
N PHE A 291 -22.81 7.07 19.46
CA PHE A 291 -22.81 7.35 20.89
C PHE A 291 -22.36 8.80 21.15
N LEU A 292 -21.24 9.22 20.58
CA LEU A 292 -20.70 10.57 20.76
C LEU A 292 -21.64 11.65 20.22
N ASN A 293 -22.22 11.47 19.03
CA ASN A 293 -23.21 12.40 18.45
C ASN A 293 -24.41 12.61 19.39
N LYS A 294 -24.88 11.56 20.08
CA LYS A 294 -26.00 11.65 21.03
C LYS A 294 -25.66 12.40 22.31
N THR A 295 -24.38 12.51 22.69
CA THR A 295 -23.95 13.25 23.88
C THR A 295 -24.14 14.76 23.74
N GLY A 296 -24.13 15.28 22.50
CA GLY A 296 -24.13 16.72 22.23
C GLY A 296 -22.82 17.43 22.64
N LYS A 297 -21.76 16.67 22.99
CA LYS A 297 -20.46 17.22 23.44
C LYS A 297 -19.53 17.54 22.28
N ILE A 298 -19.82 17.02 21.09
CA ILE A 298 -19.05 17.19 19.86
C ILE A 298 -19.96 17.68 18.73
N HIS A 299 -19.37 18.14 17.63
CA HIS A 299 -20.14 18.37 16.41
C HIS A 299 -20.62 17.03 15.85
N VAL A 300 -21.77 17.05 15.19
CA VAL A 300 -22.27 15.83 14.54
C VAL A 300 -21.29 15.38 13.48
N LEU A 301 -20.69 14.20 13.69
CA LEU A 301 -19.84 13.53 12.72
C LEU A 301 -20.66 12.65 11.78
N LYS A 302 -20.30 12.64 10.51
CA LYS A 302 -20.95 11.80 9.50
C LYS A 302 -20.40 10.37 9.60
N LYS A 303 -21.31 9.40 9.63
CA LYS A 303 -20.99 7.98 9.50
C LYS A 303 -20.94 7.60 8.03
N LEU A 304 -20.09 6.64 7.70
CA LEU A 304 -20.10 5.96 6.43
C LEU A 304 -20.97 4.70 6.54
N LYS A 305 -22.02 4.61 5.73
CA LYS A 305 -22.90 3.44 5.74
C LYS A 305 -22.12 2.23 5.23
N SER A 306 -22.06 1.16 6.01
CA SER A 306 -21.34 -0.05 5.70
C SER A 306 -22.15 -1.29 6.05
N LEU A 307 -21.93 -2.37 5.31
CA LEU A 307 -22.48 -3.70 5.54
C LEU A 307 -21.32 -4.69 5.60
N SER A 308 -21.19 -5.41 6.71
CA SER A 308 -20.08 -6.33 6.98
C SER A 308 -20.52 -7.78 6.91
N PHE A 309 -19.73 -8.59 6.20
CA PHE A 309 -19.79 -10.05 6.24
C PHE A 309 -18.48 -10.59 6.81
N GLU A 310 -18.30 -11.91 6.83
CA GLU A 310 -17.13 -12.53 7.44
C GLU A 310 -15.84 -12.25 6.65
N ASP A 311 -15.91 -12.29 5.34
CA ASP A 311 -14.78 -12.23 4.39
C ASP A 311 -14.87 -11.07 3.40
N HIS A 312 -15.96 -10.32 3.38
CA HIS A 312 -16.17 -9.15 2.53
C HIS A 312 -17.11 -8.12 3.16
N GLY A 313 -17.27 -6.99 2.49
CA GLY A 313 -18.23 -5.98 2.90
C GLY A 313 -18.47 -4.93 1.82
N TYR A 314 -19.50 -4.10 2.07
CA TYR A 314 -19.89 -3.02 1.18
C TYR A 314 -20.00 -1.72 1.94
N GLU A 315 -19.62 -0.63 1.29
CA GLU A 315 -19.77 0.74 1.79
C GLU A 315 -20.49 1.61 0.79
N GLU A 316 -21.20 2.63 1.28
CA GLU A 316 -21.68 3.70 0.42
C GLU A 316 -20.52 4.41 -0.26
N PHE A 317 -20.67 4.76 -1.52
CA PHE A 317 -19.71 5.59 -2.22
C PHE A 317 -19.98 7.07 -1.89
N LEU A 318 -18.96 7.78 -1.42
CA LEU A 318 -19.04 9.22 -1.18
C LEU A 318 -18.42 9.99 -2.34
N ASP A 319 -19.22 10.91 -2.90
CA ASP A 319 -18.67 11.90 -3.83
C ASP A 319 -18.00 13.04 -3.05
N HIS A 320 -16.91 13.54 -3.60
CA HIS A 320 -16.26 14.73 -3.06
C HIS A 320 -17.14 15.96 -3.23
N CYS A 321 -17.42 16.65 -2.14
CA CYS A 321 -18.19 17.88 -2.12
C CYS A 321 -17.37 18.99 -1.47
N LEU A 322 -17.33 20.16 -2.10
CA LEU A 322 -16.62 21.34 -1.61
C LEU A 322 -17.50 22.14 -0.65
N CYS A 323 -16.88 22.87 0.27
CA CYS A 323 -17.56 23.87 1.07
C CYS A 323 -17.86 25.13 0.22
N GLU A 324 -19.04 25.68 0.39
CA GLU A 324 -19.49 26.88 -0.32
C GLU A 324 -19.31 28.15 0.52
N THR A 325 -19.27 28.01 1.84
CA THR A 325 -19.20 29.12 2.80
C THR A 325 -18.00 28.99 3.74
N GLU A 326 -17.55 30.13 4.28
CA GLU A 326 -16.52 30.17 5.32
C GLU A 326 -16.95 29.44 6.59
N TYR A 327 -18.23 29.49 6.92
CA TYR A 327 -18.79 28.77 8.06
C TYR A 327 -18.68 27.25 7.91
N GLU A 328 -18.93 26.72 6.72
CA GLU A 328 -18.73 25.30 6.43
C GLU A 328 -17.27 24.91 6.52
N LEU A 329 -16.35 25.78 6.07
CA LEU A 329 -14.91 25.53 6.21
C LEU A 329 -14.49 25.48 7.69
N GLN A 330 -14.96 26.39 8.53
CA GLN A 330 -14.71 26.36 9.97
C GLN A 330 -15.26 25.06 10.58
N ASN A 331 -16.48 24.68 10.26
CA ASN A 331 -17.10 23.44 10.70
C ASN A 331 -16.32 22.20 10.24
N PHE A 332 -15.81 22.20 9.00
CA PHE A 332 -14.97 21.13 8.49
C PHE A 332 -13.71 20.97 9.35
N TYR A 333 -13.01 22.05 9.65
CA TYR A 333 -11.78 21.98 10.42
C TYR A 333 -11.99 21.70 11.91
N ILE A 334 -13.13 22.10 12.50
CA ILE A 334 -13.51 21.63 13.84
C ILE A 334 -13.70 20.10 13.81
N ARG A 335 -14.48 19.56 12.87
CA ARG A 335 -14.67 18.11 12.72
C ARG A 335 -13.39 17.38 12.36
N PHE A 336 -12.49 17.99 11.59
CA PHE A 336 -11.18 17.44 11.33
C PHE A 336 -10.37 17.27 12.64
N GLY A 337 -10.41 18.27 13.51
CA GLY A 337 -9.83 18.19 14.85
C GLY A 337 -10.46 17.09 15.72
N GLU A 338 -11.78 16.91 15.63
CA GLU A 338 -12.53 15.84 16.32
C GLU A 338 -12.10 14.46 15.82
N ILE A 339 -11.99 14.27 14.49
CA ILE A 339 -11.49 13.03 13.88
C ILE A 339 -10.04 12.77 14.24
N LEU A 340 -9.20 13.81 14.29
CA LEU A 340 -7.80 13.68 14.72
C LEU A 340 -7.69 13.18 16.16
N ALA A 341 -8.55 13.67 17.08
CA ALA A 341 -8.58 13.18 18.45
C ALA A 341 -9.06 11.72 18.53
N LEU A 342 -10.12 11.36 17.79
CA LEU A 342 -10.58 9.97 17.69
C LEU A 342 -9.48 9.05 17.17
N SER A 343 -8.84 9.42 16.07
CA SER A 343 -7.75 8.65 15.45
C SER A 343 -6.56 8.49 16.40
N TYR A 344 -6.24 9.55 17.16
CA TYR A 344 -5.21 9.48 18.20
C TYR A 344 -5.60 8.53 19.32
N ILE A 345 -6.79 8.65 19.91
CA ILE A 345 -7.22 7.82 21.03
C ILE A 345 -7.38 6.35 20.63
N LEU A 346 -7.92 6.11 19.43
CA LEU A 346 -8.16 4.76 18.89
C LEU A 346 -6.90 4.15 18.23
N ASN A 347 -5.73 4.74 18.41
CA ASN A 347 -4.47 4.23 17.87
C ASN A 347 -4.49 3.99 16.34
N ALA A 348 -5.13 4.87 15.58
CA ALA A 348 -5.12 4.79 14.13
C ALA A 348 -3.74 5.18 13.56
N THR A 349 -3.41 4.57 12.43
CA THR A 349 -2.24 4.86 11.61
C THR A 349 -2.66 4.96 10.15
N ASP A 350 -1.76 5.44 9.27
CA ASP A 350 -1.93 5.39 7.81
C ASP A 350 -3.16 6.12 7.24
N LEU A 351 -3.62 7.16 7.92
CA LEU A 351 -4.73 8.00 7.45
C LEU A 351 -4.21 9.11 6.52
N HIS A 352 -3.63 8.70 5.40
CA HIS A 352 -3.10 9.63 4.39
C HIS A 352 -4.23 10.29 3.56
N MET A 353 -3.84 11.17 2.63
CA MET A 353 -4.78 12.00 1.87
C MET A 353 -5.82 11.21 1.05
N GLU A 354 -5.54 9.95 0.69
CA GLU A 354 -6.49 9.12 -0.07
C GLU A 354 -7.50 8.41 0.82
N ASN A 355 -7.25 8.35 2.15
CA ASN A 355 -8.12 7.71 3.14
C ASN A 355 -9.13 8.67 3.77
N LEU A 356 -9.16 9.93 3.32
CA LEU A 356 -10.10 10.96 3.76
C LEU A 356 -10.82 11.57 2.56
N ILE A 357 -12.15 11.73 2.67
CA ILE A 357 -12.95 12.48 1.69
C ILE A 357 -13.57 13.69 2.36
N ALA A 358 -13.46 14.85 1.71
CA ALA A 358 -14.23 16.03 2.08
C ALA A 358 -15.64 15.94 1.47
N TYR A 359 -16.65 15.86 2.33
CA TYR A 359 -18.07 15.84 1.97
C TYR A 359 -18.76 17.09 2.52
N GLY A 360 -18.59 18.22 1.83
CA GLY A 360 -18.96 19.54 2.35
C GLY A 360 -18.22 19.80 3.67
N GLU A 361 -18.97 20.18 4.70
CA GLU A 361 -18.43 20.44 6.05
C GLU A 361 -18.04 19.18 6.86
N TYR A 362 -18.08 17.98 6.25
CA TYR A 362 -17.77 16.70 6.89
C TYR A 362 -16.49 16.07 6.31
N PRO A 363 -15.39 16.04 7.05
CA PRO A 363 -14.30 15.13 6.76
C PRO A 363 -14.71 13.70 7.10
N VAL A 364 -14.58 12.76 6.17
CA VAL A 364 -15.01 11.37 6.36
C VAL A 364 -13.83 10.43 6.06
N ILE A 365 -13.45 9.62 7.04
CA ILE A 365 -12.47 8.55 6.85
C ILE A 365 -13.17 7.42 6.10
N ILE A 366 -12.58 6.98 4.99
CA ILE A 366 -13.11 5.91 4.13
C ILE A 366 -12.34 4.60 4.27
N ASP A 367 -11.26 4.59 5.04
CA ASP A 367 -10.53 3.36 5.36
C ASP A 367 -10.14 3.30 6.84
N LEU A 368 -10.75 2.35 7.55
CA LEU A 368 -10.59 2.14 8.99
C LEU A 368 -9.74 0.90 9.32
N GLU A 369 -9.17 0.23 8.32
CA GLU A 369 -8.47 -1.05 8.52
C GLU A 369 -7.24 -0.95 9.41
N THR A 370 -6.69 0.25 9.57
CA THR A 370 -5.50 0.54 10.37
C THR A 370 -5.81 1.24 11.70
N PHE A 371 -7.03 1.06 12.20
CA PHE A 371 -7.41 1.46 13.57
C PHE A 371 -7.00 0.39 14.58
N ILE A 372 -6.95 0.76 15.86
CA ILE A 372 -6.57 -0.10 16.98
C ILE A 372 -5.21 -0.76 16.75
N GLN A 373 -4.23 0.08 16.40
CA GLN A 373 -2.88 -0.35 16.13
C GLN A 373 -1.99 -0.37 17.37
N GLN A 374 -0.86 -1.01 17.23
CA GLN A 374 0.26 -1.02 18.16
C GLN A 374 1.55 -0.94 17.33
N PRO A 375 2.66 -0.49 17.93
CA PRO A 375 3.93 -0.40 17.20
C PRO A 375 4.42 -1.77 16.76
N ASN A 376 5.20 -1.79 15.69
CA ASN A 376 5.93 -2.98 15.26
C ASN A 376 6.91 -3.42 16.35
N SER A 377 7.15 -4.72 16.44
CA SER A 377 8.19 -5.30 17.27
C SER A 377 9.43 -5.58 16.41
N PHE A 378 10.57 -5.09 16.86
CA PHE A 378 11.86 -5.31 16.20
C PHE A 378 12.80 -6.07 17.12
N ASN A 379 13.82 -6.69 16.55
CA ASN A 379 14.88 -7.37 17.30
C ASN A 379 15.92 -6.37 17.89
N ASP A 380 15.47 -5.17 18.25
CA ASP A 380 16.28 -4.08 18.81
C ASP A 380 15.48 -3.30 19.84
N ASP A 381 15.87 -3.38 21.10
CA ASP A 381 15.15 -2.76 22.23
C ASP A 381 15.16 -1.21 22.16
N VAL A 382 16.25 -0.61 21.71
CA VAL A 382 16.38 0.85 21.60
C VAL A 382 15.45 1.37 20.49
N LEU A 383 15.44 0.67 19.36
CA LEU A 383 14.52 0.98 18.26
C LEU A 383 13.06 0.83 18.70
N ASN A 384 12.73 -0.22 19.46
CA ASN A 384 11.38 -0.44 19.97
C ASN A 384 10.94 0.68 20.92
N GLU A 385 11.81 1.18 21.81
CA GLU A 385 11.47 2.29 22.69
C GLU A 385 11.24 3.60 21.91
N LYS A 386 12.08 3.91 20.92
CA LYS A 386 11.92 5.06 20.04
C LYS A 386 10.59 5.01 19.30
N ILE A 387 10.27 3.89 18.68
CA ILE A 387 9.03 3.69 17.94
C ILE A 387 7.80 3.77 18.85
N ASN A 388 7.87 3.21 20.06
CA ASN A 388 6.78 3.34 21.04
C ASN A 388 6.50 4.80 21.38
N TYR A 389 7.54 5.62 21.56
CA TYR A 389 7.37 7.03 21.84
C TYR A 389 6.73 7.80 20.67
N GLU A 390 7.19 7.57 19.45
CA GLU A 390 6.62 8.16 18.24
C GLU A 390 5.17 7.72 18.04
N PHE A 391 4.89 6.46 18.36
CA PHE A 391 3.55 5.89 18.30
C PHE A 391 2.57 6.58 19.28
N ASP A 392 3.01 7.11 20.40
CA ASP A 392 2.18 7.81 21.38
C ASP A 392 1.91 9.28 21.03
N SER A 393 2.11 9.68 19.77
CA SER A 393 1.88 11.03 19.26
C SER A 393 0.74 11.07 18.22
N VAL A 394 0.06 12.21 18.10
CA VAL A 394 -0.89 12.48 17.00
C VAL A 394 -0.27 12.35 15.60
N LYS A 395 1.06 12.45 15.49
CA LYS A 395 1.80 12.36 14.22
C LYS A 395 1.63 10.99 13.55
N ARG A 396 1.50 9.90 14.34
CA ARG A 396 1.34 8.54 13.78
C ARG A 396 0.13 8.38 12.88
N THR A 397 -0.90 9.25 13.06
CA THR A 397 -2.16 9.13 12.33
C THR A 397 -2.02 9.41 10.83
N LEU A 398 -0.98 10.13 10.41
CA LEU A 398 -0.80 10.71 9.07
C LEU A 398 -1.90 11.70 8.65
N LEU A 399 -2.78 12.11 9.57
CA LEU A 399 -3.72 13.21 9.32
C LEU A 399 -3.00 14.56 9.26
N LEU A 400 -1.91 14.74 10.02
CA LEU A 400 -1.08 15.94 10.04
C LEU A 400 0.17 15.75 9.17
N GLU A 401 0.78 16.85 8.76
CA GLU A 401 1.98 16.84 7.92
C GLU A 401 3.03 15.86 8.45
N SER A 402 3.38 14.92 7.59
CA SER A 402 4.44 13.95 7.82
C SER A 402 5.16 13.72 6.50
N ARG A 403 6.44 14.05 6.46
CA ARG A 403 7.24 13.89 5.24
C ARG A 403 7.92 12.54 5.25
N LEU A 404 7.54 11.71 4.31
CA LEU A 404 8.25 10.47 4.01
C LEU A 404 9.52 10.81 3.23
N ARG A 405 10.69 10.51 3.79
CA ARG A 405 11.97 10.62 3.08
C ARG A 405 12.07 9.47 2.08
N GLN A 406 12.15 9.78 0.79
CA GLN A 406 12.41 8.75 -0.24
C GLN A 406 13.91 8.43 -0.39
N ASN A 407 14.78 9.43 -0.17
CA ASN A 407 16.25 9.26 -0.17
C ASN A 407 16.90 10.54 0.39
N ASP A 408 18.23 10.54 0.56
CA ASP A 408 19.00 11.69 1.05
C ASP A 408 19.04 12.88 0.07
N VAL A 409 18.46 12.75 -1.11
CA VAL A 409 18.53 13.75 -2.19
C VAL A 409 17.22 14.51 -2.39
N ASN A 410 16.07 13.99 -1.92
CA ASN A 410 14.74 14.59 -2.14
C ASN A 410 14.10 15.16 -0.86
N GLU A 411 13.35 16.24 -1.04
CA GLU A 411 12.67 17.01 0.03
C GLU A 411 11.64 16.21 0.87
N GLY A 412 11.42 14.93 0.54
CA GLY A 412 10.33 14.12 1.10
C GLY A 412 8.96 14.53 0.55
N ILE A 413 8.08 13.56 0.44
CA ILE A 413 6.72 13.74 -0.05
C ILE A 413 5.78 13.81 1.15
N ASP A 414 4.96 14.87 1.23
CA ASP A 414 3.91 14.97 2.22
C ASP A 414 2.62 14.35 1.66
N ILE A 415 2.25 13.19 2.20
CA ILE A 415 1.04 12.44 1.85
C ILE A 415 -0.06 12.60 2.89
N SER A 416 0.11 13.46 3.89
CA SER A 416 -0.86 13.62 4.98
C SER A 416 -2.24 14.04 4.50
N ALA A 417 -3.28 13.67 5.28
CA ALA A 417 -4.65 14.04 4.94
C ALA A 417 -4.92 15.54 4.97
N ILE A 418 -4.11 16.32 5.68
CA ILE A 418 -4.26 17.78 5.70
C ILE A 418 -3.65 18.43 4.46
N ASN A 419 -2.76 17.74 3.74
CA ASN A 419 -2.17 18.19 2.49
C ASN A 419 -2.98 17.64 1.30
N GLY A 420 -3.61 18.49 0.55
CA GLY A 420 -4.40 18.08 -0.62
C GLY A 420 -3.90 18.70 -1.93
N LYS A 421 -2.73 19.34 -1.92
CA LYS A 421 -2.19 20.00 -3.12
C LYS A 421 -1.61 19.02 -4.12
N GLY A 422 -1.46 17.75 -3.73
CA GLY A 422 -0.63 16.80 -4.46
C GLY A 422 0.86 17.12 -4.29
N TYR A 423 1.68 16.38 -5.00
CA TYR A 423 3.13 16.52 -4.91
C TYR A 423 3.80 16.25 -6.26
N VAL A 424 5.04 16.67 -6.40
CA VAL A 424 5.86 16.36 -7.56
C VAL A 424 6.72 15.15 -7.25
N MET A 425 6.63 14.13 -8.06
CA MET A 425 7.60 13.03 -8.07
C MET A 425 8.69 13.37 -9.07
N ASP A 426 9.91 13.43 -8.60
CA ASP A 426 11.09 13.58 -9.44
C ASP A 426 11.52 12.21 -9.97
N GLU A 427 12.06 12.17 -11.19
CA GLU A 427 12.67 10.99 -11.79
C GLU A 427 11.74 9.77 -11.98
N VAL A 428 10.44 9.98 -12.22
CA VAL A 428 9.54 8.90 -12.60
C VAL A 428 9.87 8.42 -14.01
N LEU A 429 10.04 7.12 -14.19
CA LEU A 429 10.24 6.50 -15.49
C LEU A 429 8.91 6.49 -16.25
N VAL A 430 8.81 7.33 -17.28
CA VAL A 430 7.61 7.45 -18.12
C VAL A 430 7.94 6.97 -19.53
N PRO A 431 7.09 6.13 -20.16
CA PRO A 431 7.28 5.74 -21.55
C PRO A 431 6.99 6.93 -22.46
N ILE A 432 7.93 7.22 -23.36
CA ILE A 432 7.80 8.28 -24.38
C ILE A 432 7.87 7.70 -25.78
N ASN A 433 7.44 8.48 -26.77
CA ASN A 433 7.37 8.07 -28.18
C ASN A 433 6.54 6.78 -28.39
N MET A 434 5.46 6.65 -27.63
CA MET A 434 4.53 5.52 -27.74
C MET A 434 4.08 5.32 -29.21
N TYR A 435 3.79 4.08 -29.57
CA TYR A 435 3.38 3.67 -30.93
C TYR A 435 4.41 3.94 -32.05
N THR A 436 5.68 4.06 -31.66
CA THR A 436 6.81 4.16 -32.61
C THR A 436 7.92 3.20 -32.20
N ASP A 437 8.84 2.87 -33.15
CA ASP A 437 10.05 2.10 -32.83
C ASP A 437 11.11 2.89 -32.05
N MET A 438 10.77 4.11 -31.63
CA MET A 438 11.58 4.96 -30.75
C MET A 438 11.08 4.98 -29.32
N VAL A 439 10.08 4.14 -28.98
CA VAL A 439 9.56 4.05 -27.61
C VAL A 439 10.67 3.68 -26.65
N ARG A 440 10.74 4.43 -25.57
CA ARG A 440 11.70 4.21 -24.46
C ARG A 440 11.19 4.82 -23.17
N TYR A 441 11.83 4.46 -22.07
CA TYR A 441 11.58 5.11 -20.79
C TYR A 441 12.52 6.30 -20.60
N GLU A 442 11.97 7.42 -20.15
CA GLU A 442 12.73 8.59 -19.71
C GLU A 442 12.31 8.98 -18.30
N LYS A 443 13.28 9.45 -17.50
CA LYS A 443 12.99 10.05 -16.21
C LYS A 443 12.35 11.41 -16.41
N GLN A 444 11.17 11.60 -15.85
CA GLN A 444 10.42 12.85 -15.93
C GLN A 444 9.89 13.26 -14.56
N ARG A 445 9.68 14.56 -14.40
CA ARG A 445 8.91 15.10 -13.28
C ARG A 445 7.43 14.89 -13.54
N VAL A 446 6.77 14.18 -12.65
CA VAL A 446 5.33 13.93 -12.74
C VAL A 446 4.61 14.62 -11.58
N GLN A 447 3.65 15.47 -11.91
CA GLN A 447 2.76 16.07 -10.92
C GLN A 447 1.67 15.08 -10.55
N ILE A 448 1.71 14.58 -9.32
CA ILE A 448 0.62 13.80 -8.74
C ILE A 448 -0.46 14.78 -8.29
N LYS A 449 -1.67 14.60 -8.80
CA LYS A 449 -2.82 15.44 -8.42
C LYS A 449 -3.18 15.18 -6.96
N GLY A 450 -3.69 16.22 -6.29
CA GLY A 450 -4.22 16.08 -4.94
C GLY A 450 -5.41 15.14 -4.87
N ALA A 451 -5.62 14.55 -3.72
CA ALA A 451 -6.74 13.68 -3.42
C ALA A 451 -8.03 14.49 -3.14
N LYS A 452 -9.13 13.79 -2.85
CA LYS A 452 -10.46 14.37 -2.59
C LYS A 452 -10.68 14.75 -1.12
N ASN A 453 -9.62 15.05 -0.41
CA ASN A 453 -9.60 15.26 1.03
C ASN A 453 -9.75 16.72 1.47
N LEU A 454 -9.61 17.68 0.56
CA LEU A 454 -9.73 19.10 0.89
C LEU A 454 -11.10 19.69 0.53
N PRO A 455 -11.67 20.51 1.42
CA PRO A 455 -13.02 21.10 1.24
C PRO A 455 -13.02 22.39 0.41
N PHE A 456 -11.87 22.91 -0.03
CA PHE A 456 -11.75 24.25 -0.62
C PHE A 456 -12.29 24.33 -2.03
N SER A 457 -13.25 25.24 -2.25
CA SER A 457 -13.61 25.74 -3.58
C SER A 457 -12.56 26.76 -4.08
N GLU A 458 -12.59 27.10 -5.37
CA GLU A 458 -11.70 28.11 -5.97
C GLU A 458 -11.83 29.50 -5.30
N LYS A 459 -12.96 29.76 -4.66
CA LYS A 459 -13.28 31.02 -3.98
C LYS A 459 -12.43 31.26 -2.72
N TYR A 460 -11.94 30.19 -2.08
CA TYR A 460 -11.26 30.27 -0.80
C TYR A 460 -9.77 29.91 -0.92
N SER A 461 -8.95 30.63 -0.14
CA SER A 461 -7.53 30.29 -0.04
C SER A 461 -7.34 28.91 0.55
N ARG A 462 -6.53 28.07 -0.10
CA ARG A 462 -6.14 26.73 0.39
C ARG A 462 -5.08 26.83 1.50
N ASN A 463 -5.35 27.68 2.50
CA ASN A 463 -4.46 27.88 3.63
C ASN A 463 -5.07 27.27 4.89
N VAL A 464 -4.66 26.05 5.23
CA VAL A 464 -5.12 25.31 6.41
C VAL A 464 -4.79 26.03 7.72
N LYS A 465 -3.69 26.79 7.77
CA LYS A 465 -3.26 27.50 8.97
C LYS A 465 -4.28 28.51 9.50
N LYS A 466 -5.10 29.03 8.62
CA LYS A 466 -6.22 29.91 9.01
C LYS A 466 -7.16 29.24 10.00
N TYR A 467 -7.19 27.90 10.03
CA TYR A 467 -8.14 27.09 10.80
C TYR A 467 -7.47 26.28 11.92
N ILE A 468 -6.25 26.65 12.35
CA ILE A 468 -5.54 25.97 13.46
C ILE A 468 -6.39 25.96 14.72
N ASN A 469 -7.03 27.07 15.05
CA ASN A 469 -7.84 27.19 16.26
C ASN A 469 -9.07 26.29 16.21
N GLU A 470 -9.70 26.15 15.05
CA GLU A 470 -10.80 25.23 14.79
C GLU A 470 -10.38 23.79 15.01
N ILE A 471 -9.24 23.38 14.46
CA ILE A 471 -8.67 22.04 14.64
C ILE A 471 -8.36 21.77 16.12
N LEU A 472 -7.70 22.70 16.81
CA LEU A 472 -7.39 22.56 18.24
C LEU A 472 -8.64 22.52 19.11
N THR A 473 -9.68 23.25 18.72
CA THR A 473 -10.99 23.25 19.39
C THR A 473 -11.68 21.90 19.23
N GLY A 474 -11.78 21.40 18.01
CA GLY A 474 -12.37 20.09 17.73
C GLY A 474 -11.64 18.96 18.43
N PHE A 475 -10.28 18.98 18.38
CA PHE A 475 -9.46 18.02 19.11
C PHE A 475 -9.79 18.02 20.61
N SER A 476 -9.95 19.21 21.20
CA SER A 476 -10.28 19.35 22.62
C SER A 476 -11.67 18.81 22.93
N TYR A 477 -12.67 19.01 22.08
CA TYR A 477 -14.03 18.53 22.32
C TYR A 477 -14.09 17.01 22.50
N VAL A 478 -13.51 16.26 21.58
CA VAL A 478 -13.48 14.78 21.68
C VAL A 478 -12.60 14.33 22.84
N TYR A 479 -11.44 14.94 23.02
CA TYR A 479 -10.55 14.55 24.10
C TYR A 479 -11.22 14.75 25.47
N ASP A 480 -11.90 15.88 25.69
CA ASP A 480 -12.61 16.17 26.92
C ASP A 480 -13.83 15.26 27.10
N ALA A 481 -14.56 14.96 26.01
CA ALA A 481 -15.65 13.98 26.05
C ALA A 481 -15.16 12.61 26.55
N PHE A 482 -14.00 12.12 26.07
CA PHE A 482 -13.42 10.87 26.55
C PHE A 482 -12.97 10.95 28.02
N LEU A 483 -12.38 12.06 28.47
CA LEU A 483 -12.04 12.28 29.87
C LEU A 483 -13.25 12.18 30.81
N GLU A 484 -14.38 12.73 30.37
CA GLU A 484 -15.62 12.69 31.14
C GLU A 484 -16.34 11.33 31.10
N LEU A 485 -16.24 10.63 29.97
CA LEU A 485 -17.00 9.41 29.69
C LEU A 485 -16.25 8.12 30.03
N LYS A 486 -14.95 8.16 30.25
CA LYS A 486 -14.13 6.94 30.43
C LYS A 486 -14.61 6.01 31.56
N ASP A 487 -15.31 6.55 32.56
CA ASP A 487 -15.89 5.78 33.66
C ASP A 487 -17.37 5.42 33.46
N ASP A 488 -18.00 5.92 32.39
CA ASP A 488 -19.39 5.59 32.05
C ASP A 488 -19.51 4.17 31.50
N SER A 489 -20.49 3.40 32.01
CA SER A 489 -20.68 1.99 31.63
C SER A 489 -21.13 1.82 30.19
N CYS A 490 -22.04 2.70 29.70
CA CYS A 490 -22.52 2.64 28.33
C CYS A 490 -21.40 2.97 27.34
N PHE A 491 -20.53 3.91 27.70
CA PHE A 491 -19.35 4.22 26.89
C PHE A 491 -18.39 3.03 26.82
N ARG A 492 -18.13 2.36 27.97
CA ARG A 492 -17.29 1.16 28.02
C ARG A 492 -17.86 0.02 27.17
N ASP A 493 -19.18 -0.16 27.14
CA ASP A 493 -19.83 -1.15 26.26
C ASP A 493 -19.64 -0.83 24.77
N VAL A 494 -19.62 0.45 24.40
CA VAL A 494 -19.31 0.87 23.02
C VAL A 494 -17.84 0.60 22.70
N ILE A 495 -16.91 0.94 23.59
CA ILE A 495 -15.47 0.67 23.39
C ILE A 495 -15.18 -0.84 23.33
N LYS A 496 -15.94 -1.66 24.08
CA LYS A 496 -15.81 -3.13 24.02
C LYS A 496 -16.06 -3.72 22.64
N LYS A 497 -16.82 -3.03 21.76
CA LYS A 497 -17.05 -3.49 20.37
C LYS A 497 -15.81 -3.49 19.51
N PHE A 498 -14.72 -2.86 19.95
CA PHE A 498 -13.41 -2.92 19.27
C PHE A 498 -12.59 -4.15 19.66
N SER A 499 -13.04 -4.99 20.60
CA SER A 499 -12.39 -6.26 20.96
C SER A 499 -12.74 -7.35 19.95
N GLY A 500 -11.80 -8.21 19.60
CA GLY A 500 -12.00 -9.33 18.66
C GLY A 500 -12.20 -8.92 17.20
N VAL A 501 -11.88 -7.69 16.85
CA VAL A 501 -12.03 -7.20 15.48
C VAL A 501 -10.74 -7.43 14.70
N GLN A 502 -10.86 -7.92 13.47
CA GLN A 502 -9.73 -8.05 12.55
C GLN A 502 -9.35 -6.69 11.99
N VAL A 503 -8.06 -6.35 12.05
CA VAL A 503 -7.48 -5.12 11.50
C VAL A 503 -6.18 -5.41 10.76
N ARG A 504 -5.88 -4.62 9.73
CA ARG A 504 -4.60 -4.69 9.02
C ARG A 504 -3.47 -4.18 9.92
N HIS A 505 -2.31 -4.84 9.88
CA HIS A 505 -1.10 -4.40 10.54
C HIS A 505 -0.02 -4.08 9.50
N ILE A 506 0.46 -2.84 9.46
CA ILE A 506 1.45 -2.40 8.49
C ILE A 506 2.84 -2.66 9.05
N ILE A 507 3.58 -3.54 8.39
CA ILE A 507 4.97 -3.86 8.74
C ILE A 507 5.93 -2.88 8.07
N ARG A 508 5.77 -2.68 6.76
CA ARG A 508 6.56 -1.76 5.94
C ARG A 508 5.63 -0.88 5.12
N ASN A 509 6.13 0.28 4.75
CA ASN A 509 5.45 1.14 3.78
C ASN A 509 5.27 0.40 2.44
N THR A 510 4.08 0.48 1.84
CA THR A 510 3.74 -0.21 0.58
C THR A 510 4.65 0.21 -0.58
N ASP A 511 5.15 1.45 -0.60
CA ASP A 511 6.13 1.92 -1.60
C ASP A 511 7.41 1.07 -1.65
N GLN A 512 7.83 0.48 -0.52
CA GLN A 512 9.00 -0.39 -0.49
C GLN A 512 8.74 -1.69 -1.25
N TYR A 513 7.56 -2.29 -1.07
CA TYR A 513 7.17 -3.49 -1.81
C TYR A 513 7.00 -3.20 -3.31
N ASP A 514 6.34 -2.09 -3.66
CA ASP A 514 6.16 -1.67 -5.06
C ASP A 514 7.52 -1.47 -5.75
N THR A 515 8.47 -0.84 -5.07
CA THR A 515 9.84 -0.68 -5.58
C THR A 515 10.51 -2.02 -5.87
N ILE A 516 10.42 -3.00 -4.96
CA ILE A 516 11.01 -4.33 -5.13
C ILE A 516 10.30 -5.08 -6.27
N LEU A 517 8.97 -5.01 -6.33
CA LEU A 517 8.18 -5.63 -7.40
C LEU A 517 8.55 -5.05 -8.76
N ARG A 518 8.64 -3.72 -8.90
CA ARG A 518 9.07 -3.05 -10.14
C ARG A 518 10.48 -3.44 -10.56
N HIS A 519 11.40 -3.66 -9.61
CA HIS A 519 12.72 -4.19 -9.87
C HIS A 519 12.68 -5.63 -10.37
N SER A 520 11.83 -6.46 -9.77
CA SER A 520 11.64 -7.86 -10.16
C SER A 520 11.04 -8.03 -11.56
N MET A 521 10.46 -6.94 -12.14
CA MET A 521 9.90 -6.89 -13.49
C MET A 521 10.89 -6.34 -14.55
N HIS A 522 12.17 -6.30 -14.25
CA HIS A 522 13.18 -6.02 -15.28
C HIS A 522 13.15 -7.12 -16.35
N PRO A 523 13.27 -6.80 -17.66
CA PRO A 523 13.17 -7.81 -18.72
C PRO A 523 14.07 -9.04 -18.54
N GLU A 524 15.27 -8.86 -18.02
CA GLU A 524 16.18 -9.97 -17.73
C GLU A 524 15.64 -10.91 -16.66
N HIS A 525 14.99 -10.37 -15.62
CA HIS A 525 14.37 -11.17 -14.56
C HIS A 525 13.07 -11.87 -15.03
N LEU A 526 12.54 -11.48 -16.18
CA LEU A 526 11.39 -12.12 -16.81
C LEU A 526 11.75 -13.28 -17.74
N MET A 527 13.05 -13.55 -17.94
CA MET A 527 13.56 -14.68 -18.72
C MET A 527 13.82 -15.93 -17.88
N ASP A 528 14.29 -15.78 -16.64
CA ASP A 528 14.56 -16.89 -15.72
C ASP A 528 14.04 -16.54 -14.32
N MET A 529 13.28 -17.46 -13.73
CA MET A 529 12.69 -17.29 -12.40
C MET A 529 13.75 -17.17 -11.30
N LEU A 530 14.90 -17.77 -11.50
CA LEU A 530 16.02 -17.63 -10.57
C LEU A 530 16.47 -16.17 -10.44
N ASP A 531 16.49 -15.41 -11.54
CA ASP A 531 16.86 -13.99 -11.50
C ASP A 531 15.84 -13.17 -10.74
N ARG A 532 14.55 -13.44 -10.97
CA ARG A 532 13.45 -12.76 -10.25
C ARG A 532 13.45 -13.10 -8.76
N GLU A 533 13.57 -14.38 -8.41
CA GLU A 533 13.57 -14.82 -7.01
C GLU A 533 14.82 -14.34 -6.27
N LYS A 534 15.93 -14.10 -6.97
CA LYS A 534 17.12 -13.51 -6.37
C LYS A 534 16.88 -12.09 -5.85
N ILE A 535 16.10 -11.29 -6.56
CA ILE A 535 15.70 -9.96 -6.07
C ILE A 535 14.86 -10.09 -4.80
N LEU A 536 13.91 -11.02 -4.79
CA LEU A 536 13.02 -11.23 -3.64
C LEU A 536 13.75 -11.83 -2.43
N GLU A 537 14.72 -12.72 -2.66
CA GLU A 537 15.55 -13.32 -1.60
C GLU A 537 16.27 -12.26 -0.76
N ASN A 538 16.61 -11.12 -1.37
CA ASN A 538 17.29 -10.03 -0.66
C ASN A 538 16.48 -9.43 0.49
N MET A 539 15.19 -9.72 0.58
CA MET A 539 14.37 -9.37 1.77
C MET A 539 14.91 -10.01 3.05
N TRP A 540 15.54 -11.18 2.96
CA TRP A 540 16.19 -11.85 4.09
C TRP A 540 17.44 -11.12 4.61
N SER A 541 17.92 -10.09 3.92
CA SER A 541 19.05 -9.27 4.40
C SER A 541 18.70 -8.44 5.64
N SER A 542 17.43 -8.15 5.89
CA SER A 542 16.98 -7.40 7.04
C SER A 542 16.97 -8.27 8.30
N SER A 543 17.79 -7.93 9.29
CA SER A 543 17.83 -8.61 10.60
C SER A 543 16.83 -8.03 11.61
N ALA A 544 16.17 -6.92 11.29
CA ALA A 544 15.27 -6.21 12.19
C ALA A 544 13.91 -6.91 12.33
N TYR A 545 13.47 -7.63 11.28
CA TYR A 545 12.14 -8.25 11.24
C TYR A 545 12.16 -9.72 11.59
N ASP A 546 11.02 -10.24 12.08
CA ASP A 546 10.80 -11.67 12.34
C ASP A 546 10.86 -12.47 11.03
N ASP A 547 11.33 -13.70 11.10
CA ASP A 547 11.46 -14.57 9.94
C ASP A 547 10.14 -14.92 9.27
N PHE A 548 9.07 -15.04 10.08
CA PHE A 548 7.72 -15.24 9.57
C PHE A 548 7.27 -14.09 8.68
N VAL A 549 7.60 -12.87 9.07
CA VAL A 549 7.30 -11.67 8.28
C VAL A 549 8.05 -11.72 6.96
N VAL A 550 9.36 -11.91 6.98
CA VAL A 550 10.19 -11.94 5.76
C VAL A 550 9.75 -13.05 4.81
N PHE A 551 9.46 -14.24 5.32
CA PHE A 551 8.95 -15.37 4.54
C PHE A 551 7.61 -15.02 3.86
N SER A 552 6.68 -14.43 4.62
CA SER A 552 5.37 -14.03 4.10
C SER A 552 5.48 -12.93 3.04
N GLU A 553 6.38 -11.97 3.25
CA GLU A 553 6.67 -10.90 2.28
C GLU A 553 7.18 -11.46 0.95
N VAL A 554 8.15 -12.37 1.00
CA VAL A 554 8.70 -13.02 -0.20
C VAL A 554 7.61 -13.78 -0.95
N ASN A 555 6.80 -14.57 -0.25
CA ASN A 555 5.71 -15.34 -0.86
C ASN A 555 4.62 -14.47 -1.49
N GLY A 556 4.23 -13.37 -0.85
CA GLY A 556 3.29 -12.42 -1.43
C GLY A 556 3.83 -11.79 -2.73
N MET A 557 5.07 -11.32 -2.69
CA MET A 557 5.71 -10.70 -3.86
C MET A 557 6.01 -11.70 -4.99
N GLN A 558 6.20 -13.00 -4.70
CA GLN A 558 6.30 -14.03 -5.73
C GLN A 558 5.04 -14.09 -6.60
N ARG A 559 3.85 -13.90 -5.99
CA ARG A 559 2.55 -13.82 -6.68
C ARG A 559 2.27 -12.45 -7.30
N ASN A 560 3.24 -11.52 -7.23
CA ASN A 560 3.09 -10.14 -7.69
C ASN A 560 2.03 -9.35 -6.91
N ASP A 561 1.88 -9.64 -5.63
CA ASP A 561 1.02 -8.92 -4.69
C ASP A 561 1.84 -8.10 -3.69
N ILE A 562 1.24 -7.04 -3.17
CA ILE A 562 1.74 -6.33 -2.00
C ILE A 562 1.43 -7.20 -0.76
N PRO A 563 2.43 -7.61 0.03
CA PRO A 563 2.21 -8.41 1.22
C PRO A 563 1.27 -7.72 2.21
N ILE A 564 0.36 -8.47 2.80
CA ILE A 564 -0.56 -7.98 3.82
C ILE A 564 -0.46 -8.81 5.08
N PHE A 565 -0.54 -8.11 6.22
CA PHE A 565 -0.62 -8.74 7.53
C PHE A 565 -1.84 -8.21 8.27
N TYR A 566 -2.44 -9.07 9.08
CA TYR A 566 -3.56 -8.69 9.92
C TYR A 566 -3.48 -9.36 11.29
N LYS A 567 -4.27 -8.83 12.21
CA LYS A 567 -4.38 -9.33 13.58
C LYS A 567 -5.79 -9.15 14.08
N TYR A 568 -6.13 -9.87 15.13
CA TYR A 568 -7.31 -9.58 15.94
C TYR A 568 -6.92 -8.65 17.08
N THR A 569 -7.77 -7.68 17.38
CA THR A 569 -7.43 -6.59 18.33
C THR A 569 -7.20 -7.07 19.76
N ASP A 570 -7.80 -8.18 20.17
CA ASP A 570 -7.65 -8.82 21.47
C ASP A 570 -6.68 -10.03 21.47
N GLY A 571 -5.98 -10.24 20.37
CA GLY A 571 -4.96 -11.27 20.24
C GLY A 571 -3.54 -10.70 20.15
N ASN A 572 -2.55 -11.53 20.44
CA ASN A 572 -1.14 -11.20 20.35
C ASN A 572 -0.42 -11.88 19.16
N SER A 573 -1.20 -12.51 18.28
CA SER A 573 -0.71 -13.15 17.06
C SER A 573 -0.79 -12.22 15.85
N ILE A 574 0.07 -12.47 14.86
CA ILE A 574 -0.01 -11.87 13.54
C ILE A 574 -0.29 -12.95 12.48
N PHE A 575 -1.06 -12.60 11.46
CA PHE A 575 -1.46 -13.49 10.37
C PHE A 575 -1.00 -12.91 9.03
N ASN A 576 -0.64 -13.78 8.10
CA ASN A 576 -0.35 -13.41 6.72
C ASN A 576 -1.56 -13.63 5.80
N ASP A 577 -1.39 -13.35 4.50
CA ASP A 577 -2.41 -13.53 3.45
C ASP A 577 -2.84 -14.98 3.20
N MET A 578 -2.08 -15.97 3.69
CA MET A 578 -2.42 -17.39 3.64
C MET A 578 -3.09 -17.89 4.93
N ASN A 579 -3.51 -17.00 5.82
CA ASN A 579 -4.04 -17.31 7.14
C ASN A 579 -3.07 -18.11 8.04
N GLN A 580 -1.77 -18.06 7.76
CA GLN A 580 -0.76 -18.63 8.65
C GLN A 580 -0.56 -17.70 9.83
N GLU A 581 -0.44 -18.28 11.01
CA GLU A 581 -0.35 -17.57 12.28
C GLU A 581 1.09 -17.61 12.82
N LYS A 582 1.53 -16.47 13.34
CA LYS A 582 2.68 -16.37 14.26
C LYS A 582 2.16 -15.98 15.62
N ASP A 583 2.05 -16.96 16.50
CA ASP A 583 1.66 -16.74 17.89
C ASP A 583 2.72 -15.97 18.67
N GLY A 584 2.27 -15.14 19.63
CA GLY A 584 3.14 -14.37 20.51
C GLY A 584 4.00 -13.31 19.78
N TYR A 585 3.58 -12.86 18.59
CA TYR A 585 4.29 -11.82 17.83
C TYR A 585 4.28 -10.47 18.58
N PHE A 586 3.18 -10.15 19.22
CA PHE A 586 3.04 -8.93 20.02
C PHE A 586 3.17 -9.25 21.51
N SER A 587 3.87 -8.40 22.25
CA SER A 587 4.01 -8.52 23.72
C SER A 587 2.71 -8.19 24.46
N GLN A 588 1.80 -7.44 23.86
CA GLN A 588 0.50 -7.05 24.39
C GLN A 588 -0.49 -6.97 23.23
N ASP A 589 -1.75 -7.32 23.45
CA ASP A 589 -2.80 -7.11 22.46
C ASP A 589 -3.16 -5.62 22.29
N ALA A 590 -3.69 -5.29 21.10
CA ALA A 590 -3.98 -3.91 20.75
C ALA A 590 -5.18 -3.32 21.51
N TYR A 591 -6.16 -4.16 21.85
CA TYR A 591 -7.33 -3.71 22.61
C TYR A 591 -6.97 -3.36 24.05
N SER A 592 -6.16 -4.17 24.73
CA SER A 592 -5.64 -3.86 26.06
C SER A 592 -4.82 -2.57 26.06
N ARG A 593 -4.04 -2.33 24.99
CA ARG A 593 -3.33 -1.03 24.80
C ARG A 593 -4.32 0.12 24.65
N LEU A 594 -5.39 -0.04 23.87
CA LEU A 594 -6.44 0.98 23.71
C LEU A 594 -7.06 1.32 25.08
N ILE A 595 -7.45 0.32 25.86
CA ILE A 595 -8.04 0.54 27.19
C ILE A 595 -7.08 1.32 28.09
N LYS A 596 -5.81 0.89 28.14
CA LYS A 596 -4.77 1.59 28.91
C LYS A 596 -4.56 3.04 28.44
N ASN A 597 -4.63 3.30 27.14
CA ASN A 597 -4.54 4.66 26.62
C ASN A 597 -5.73 5.52 27.05
N ILE A 598 -6.95 4.99 27.02
CA ILE A 598 -8.14 5.70 27.47
C ILE A 598 -8.06 6.00 28.98
N GLU A 599 -7.62 5.04 29.78
CA GLU A 599 -7.44 5.23 31.24
C GLU A 599 -6.39 6.31 31.55
N ASN A 600 -5.31 6.38 30.77
CA ASN A 600 -4.19 7.31 30.95
C ASN A 600 -4.44 8.70 30.33
N LEU A 601 -5.60 8.95 29.71
CA LEU A 601 -5.95 10.28 29.22
C LEU A 601 -5.90 11.30 30.37
N SER A 602 -5.29 12.43 30.10
CA SER A 602 -5.12 13.51 31.08
C SER A 602 -5.03 14.87 30.40
N VAL A 603 -5.34 15.93 31.16
CA VAL A 603 -5.21 17.31 30.66
C VAL A 603 -3.77 17.59 30.21
N LYS A 604 -2.76 17.07 30.93
CA LYS A 604 -1.36 17.23 30.56
C LYS A 604 -1.05 16.58 29.19
N ASN A 605 -1.57 15.37 28.94
CA ASN A 605 -1.41 14.71 27.65
C ASN A 605 -2.15 15.48 26.55
N LYS A 606 -3.37 15.98 26.81
CA LYS A 606 -4.12 16.81 25.87
C LYS A 606 -3.29 18.01 25.41
N GLU A 607 -2.74 18.78 26.33
CA GLU A 607 -1.95 19.97 26.01
C GLU A 607 -0.65 19.60 25.26
N LYS A 608 -0.02 18.47 25.60
CA LYS A 608 1.12 17.96 24.85
C LYS A 608 0.76 17.66 23.39
N GLN A 609 -0.36 16.97 23.15
CA GLN A 609 -0.80 16.64 21.78
C GLN A 609 -1.21 17.90 21.00
N LYS A 610 -1.88 18.86 21.65
CA LYS A 610 -2.21 20.17 21.05
C LYS A 610 -0.94 20.93 20.63
N SER A 611 0.12 20.86 21.41
CA SER A 611 1.41 21.45 21.03
C SER A 611 1.99 20.79 19.78
N PHE A 612 1.88 19.48 19.64
CA PHE A 612 2.30 18.78 18.42
C PHE A 612 1.44 19.18 17.20
N ILE A 613 0.12 19.32 17.37
CA ILE A 613 -0.78 19.78 16.31
C ILE A 613 -0.38 21.19 15.87
N HIS A 614 -0.20 22.11 16.82
CA HIS A 614 0.16 23.50 16.54
C HIS A 614 1.50 23.55 15.78
N LEU A 615 2.51 22.83 16.25
CA LEU A 615 3.83 22.80 15.60
C LEU A 615 3.77 22.22 14.19
N ALA A 616 2.99 21.17 13.97
CA ALA A 616 2.85 20.57 12.64
C ALA A 616 2.18 21.53 11.64
N LEU A 617 1.29 22.42 12.10
CA LEU A 617 0.51 23.29 11.23
C LEU A 617 1.12 24.69 11.06
N ASP A 618 1.71 25.28 12.09
CA ASP A 618 2.21 26.67 12.07
C ASP A 618 3.63 26.77 11.49
N TYR A 619 4.35 25.66 11.49
CA TYR A 619 5.76 25.64 11.12
C TYR A 619 6.02 25.90 9.63
N GLN A 620 5.04 25.66 8.75
CA GLN A 620 5.18 25.86 7.31
C GLN A 620 5.39 27.33 6.89
N ASP A 621 4.88 28.34 7.63
CA ASP A 621 4.97 29.74 7.21
C ASP A 621 6.27 30.43 7.61
N LEU A 622 6.93 29.96 8.63
CA LEU A 622 8.26 30.50 9.00
C LEU A 622 9.27 30.29 7.86
N ILE A 623 8.95 29.43 6.90
CA ILE A 623 9.89 28.98 5.85
C ILE A 623 9.51 29.47 4.45
N LEU A 624 8.19 29.49 4.11
CA LEU A 624 7.77 29.81 2.74
C LEU A 624 8.04 31.26 2.33
N ASP A 625 8.18 32.19 3.27
CA ASP A 625 8.42 33.60 2.95
C ASP A 625 9.89 33.99 2.77
N GLY A 626 10.86 33.14 3.13
CA GLY A 626 12.28 33.48 3.02
C GLY A 626 12.67 34.77 3.75
N LYS A 627 11.71 35.34 4.46
CA LYS A 627 11.80 36.55 5.25
C LYS A 627 11.64 36.22 6.73
N CYS A 628 12.55 35.41 7.22
CA CYS A 628 12.86 35.58 8.63
C CYS A 628 13.48 37.00 8.75
N ASP A 629 12.60 37.99 8.94
CA ASP A 629 13.05 39.33 9.28
C ASP A 629 13.67 39.22 10.66
N SER A 630 14.98 38.95 10.68
CA SER A 630 15.79 38.90 11.90
C SER A 630 15.65 40.17 12.72
N SER A 631 15.11 41.25 12.16
CA SER A 631 14.80 42.50 12.86
C SER A 631 13.57 42.42 13.77
N LYS A 632 12.69 41.39 13.62
CA LYS A 632 11.52 41.16 14.49
C LYS A 632 11.76 40.20 15.64
N LEU A 633 12.84 39.43 15.61
CA LEU A 633 13.34 38.75 16.79
C LEU A 633 14.01 39.81 17.67
N THR A 634 13.22 40.63 18.36
CA THR A 634 13.72 41.37 19.51
C THR A 634 14.11 40.33 20.57
N PHE A 635 15.34 39.84 20.48
CA PHE A 635 16.01 39.31 21.65
C PHE A 635 16.04 40.48 22.63
N LYS A 636 15.12 40.55 23.58
CA LYS A 636 15.37 41.28 24.80
C LYS A 636 16.67 40.70 25.30
N GLU A 637 17.71 41.54 25.44
CA GLU A 637 18.94 41.15 26.10
C GLU A 637 18.55 40.48 27.41
N ILE A 638 18.66 39.15 27.45
CA ILE A 638 18.48 38.39 28.67
C ILE A 638 19.73 38.73 29.45
N ASP A 639 19.55 39.47 30.52
CA ASP A 639 20.66 39.71 31.47
C ASP A 639 21.12 38.36 32.02
N MET A 640 22.17 37.79 31.39
CA MET A 640 22.76 36.50 31.73
C MET A 640 23.25 36.39 33.16
N LYS A 641 23.21 37.49 33.95
CA LYS A 641 23.52 37.51 35.38
C LYS A 641 22.37 37.05 36.26
N ASN A 642 21.20 36.80 35.71
CA ASN A 642 20.05 36.39 36.50
C ASN A 642 19.90 34.84 36.48
N GLU A 643 20.53 34.18 37.44
CA GLU A 643 20.51 32.74 37.65
C GLU A 643 19.07 32.16 37.65
N TYR A 644 18.09 32.92 38.10
CA TYR A 644 16.69 32.52 38.11
C TYR A 644 16.15 32.23 36.70
N TYR A 645 16.47 33.03 35.70
CA TYR A 645 16.03 32.80 34.33
C TYR A 645 16.75 31.60 33.69
N ILE A 646 18.05 31.45 34.01
CA ILE A 646 18.83 30.28 33.53
C ILE A 646 18.23 28.99 34.09
N PHE A 647 18.00 28.94 35.41
CA PHE A 647 17.36 27.77 36.04
C PHE A 647 15.94 27.52 35.53
N SER A 648 15.17 28.55 35.26
CA SER A 648 13.84 28.44 34.67
C SER A 648 13.88 27.82 33.26
N TYR A 649 14.85 28.25 32.42
CA TYR A 649 15.06 27.70 31.09
C TYR A 649 15.55 26.25 31.13
N LEU A 650 16.56 25.95 31.94
CA LEU A 650 17.07 24.59 32.13
C LEU A 650 15.99 23.66 32.67
N LYS A 651 15.13 24.13 33.54
CA LYS A 651 13.97 23.38 34.03
C LYS A 651 13.00 23.07 32.86
N LYS A 652 12.67 24.05 32.01
CA LYS A 652 11.83 23.83 30.83
C LYS A 652 12.46 22.84 29.87
N VAL A 653 13.74 22.98 29.51
CA VAL A 653 14.45 22.03 28.66
C VAL A 653 14.38 20.62 29.25
N LYS A 654 14.61 20.50 30.58
CA LYS A 654 14.49 19.22 31.29
C LYS A 654 13.07 18.68 31.28
N ASP A 655 12.06 19.53 31.45
CA ASP A 655 10.65 19.14 31.47
C ASP A 655 10.12 18.68 30.09
N TYR A 656 10.75 19.15 29.00
CA TYR A 656 10.47 18.74 27.62
C TYR A 656 11.32 17.55 27.18
N ALA A 657 12.31 17.12 28.00
CA ALA A 657 13.09 15.93 27.70
C ALA A 657 12.21 14.68 27.77
N ILE A 658 12.40 13.82 26.81
CA ILE A 658 11.82 12.48 26.77
C ILE A 658 12.87 11.47 27.17
N LYS A 659 12.45 10.37 27.79
CA LYS A 659 13.35 9.25 28.11
C LYS A 659 13.19 8.18 27.02
N ILE A 660 14.29 7.87 26.34
CA ILE A 660 14.40 6.77 25.38
C ILE A 660 15.51 5.86 25.91
N ALA A 661 15.17 4.64 26.25
CA ALA A 661 16.05 3.72 27.00
C ALA A 661 16.58 4.41 28.29
N ASP A 662 17.86 4.44 28.52
CA ASP A 662 18.49 5.13 29.66
C ASP A 662 18.92 6.56 29.36
N GLU A 663 18.64 7.07 28.15
CA GLU A 663 19.05 8.39 27.69
C GLU A 663 17.89 9.37 27.62
N LYS A 664 18.21 10.66 27.62
CA LYS A 664 17.24 11.74 27.38
C LYS A 664 17.35 12.20 25.93
N ALA A 665 16.21 12.41 25.31
CA ALA A 665 16.11 12.95 23.97
C ALA A 665 15.11 14.11 23.94
N TRP A 666 15.14 14.90 22.89
CA TRP A 666 14.22 16.02 22.68
C TRP A 666 13.64 15.95 21.28
N TYR A 667 12.41 16.40 21.14
CA TYR A 667 11.84 16.75 19.85
C TYR A 667 12.05 18.22 19.58
N ALA A 668 12.56 18.53 18.40
CA ALA A 668 12.75 19.91 17.97
C ALA A 668 12.46 20.05 16.47
N PRO A 669 12.23 21.30 16.01
CA PRO A 669 12.29 21.59 14.59
C PRO A 669 13.71 21.39 14.08
N ILE A 670 13.88 20.52 13.10
CA ILE A 670 15.15 20.22 12.46
C ILE A 670 15.10 20.71 11.02
N LEU A 671 16.08 21.51 10.62
CA LEU A 671 16.26 21.94 9.24
C LEU A 671 16.99 20.83 8.47
N ASN A 672 16.34 20.26 7.46
CA ASN A 672 17.01 19.27 6.63
C ASN A 672 17.97 19.95 5.63
N ASN A 673 18.82 19.15 4.96
CA ASN A 673 19.82 19.62 4.00
C ASN A 673 19.24 20.38 2.80
N PHE A 674 17.91 20.41 2.64
CA PHE A 674 17.18 21.11 1.56
C PHE A 674 16.53 22.42 2.01
N GLY A 675 16.86 22.88 3.23
CA GLY A 675 16.29 24.12 3.78
C GLY A 675 14.83 23.97 4.21
N LYS A 676 14.33 22.74 4.41
CA LYS A 676 12.99 22.50 4.93
C LYS A 676 13.05 21.95 6.34
N TRP A 677 12.12 22.40 7.13
CA TRP A 677 12.02 22.03 8.52
C TRP A 677 11.13 20.79 8.70
N SER A 678 11.56 19.87 9.54
CA SER A 678 10.74 18.79 10.09
C SER A 678 10.75 18.88 11.61
N TYR A 679 9.71 18.41 12.27
CA TYR A 679 9.69 18.30 13.73
C TYR A 679 10.01 16.85 14.07
N ASP A 680 11.26 16.62 14.49
CA ASP A 680 11.79 15.27 14.68
C ASP A 680 12.63 15.16 15.95
N LEU A 681 13.03 13.94 16.30
CA LEU A 681 14.01 13.70 17.35
C LEU A 681 15.33 14.38 16.99
N VAL A 682 15.82 15.14 17.96
CA VAL A 682 17.11 15.83 17.88
C VAL A 682 18.23 14.80 17.84
N ASP A 683 19.10 14.88 16.82
CA ASP A 683 20.24 14.00 16.65
C ASP A 683 21.39 14.31 17.63
N ASN A 684 22.48 13.55 17.60
CA ASN A 684 23.59 13.66 18.57
C ASN A 684 24.66 14.71 18.21
N ASP A 685 24.39 15.61 17.26
CA ASP A 685 25.37 16.64 16.89
C ASP A 685 25.29 17.91 17.75
N LEU A 686 26.23 18.81 17.53
CA LEU A 686 26.38 20.03 18.34
C LEU A 686 25.44 21.15 17.90
N TYR A 687 25.10 21.23 16.61
CA TYR A 687 24.38 22.36 16.02
C TYR A 687 22.89 22.13 15.94
N ASP A 688 22.51 20.98 15.35
CA ASP A 688 21.12 20.59 15.15
C ASP A 688 20.70 19.46 16.11
N GLY A 689 21.60 19.05 17.03
CA GLY A 689 21.46 17.88 17.86
C GLY A 689 21.42 18.14 19.37
N MET A 690 21.53 17.07 20.14
CA MET A 690 21.51 17.08 21.60
C MET A 690 22.71 17.82 22.24
N GLY A 691 23.78 18.07 21.50
CA GLY A 691 24.94 18.83 21.97
C GLY A 691 24.59 20.25 22.35
N GLY A 692 23.66 20.92 21.66
CA GLY A 692 23.19 22.25 21.99
C GLY A 692 22.51 22.34 23.38
N PRO A 693 21.47 21.51 23.66
CA PRO A 693 20.85 21.45 24.99
C PRO A 693 21.76 20.96 26.12
N ALA A 694 22.83 20.21 25.81
CA ALA A 694 23.79 19.73 26.80
C ALA A 694 24.79 20.79 27.23
N LEU A 695 25.10 21.79 26.38
CA LEU A 695 25.92 22.97 26.69
C LEU A 695 25.11 24.03 27.44
#